data_3fb643b159dcc15fd0f11148ea7ea4d0
#
_entry.id   3fb643b159dcc15fd0f11148ea7ea4d0
#
_cell.length_a   1.000
_cell.length_b   1.000
_cell.length_c   1.000
_cell.angle_alpha   90.00
_cell.angle_beta   90.00
_cell.angle_gamma   90.00
#
_symmetry.space_group_name_H-M   'P 1'
#
loop_
_entity.id
_entity.type
_entity.pdbx_description
1 polymer ?
#
loop_
_entity_poly.entity_id
_entity_poly.type
_entity_poly.pdbx_seq_one_letter_code
_entity_poly.pdbx_strand_id
1 'polypeptide(L)'
;MERTDHTLELYEGSGSNWRLVKTGTPGNLGSFEDILFANNEMQDSPVIVALVPNILENGCVVGLGYVDLTKRMLGLTEFLDDSHFTNVESALVALGCKECLVPVESTKSSECRALQEVMARCGVMITERKKSEFKGRDLVQDLGRLVKGSIEPVRDLVSGFELAPGALGSILCYAELLADESNYGNYTIRRYDLDSYMKLDSAAMRALNVLESKSDANKNFSLFGLMNRTCTAGMGKRLLHMWLKQPLLDVNEINCRLDLVQAFVEDAELRQGLRQHLKRISDVERLVRNLEKKRAGLVHIVKLYQSSIRLPYIKGALERYDGQFASLIKERYLDHLNYWTDDNHLNKFIGLVETSIDLDQLENGEYMISAAYDSNLSSLKNEQESLEQQIHTLHKQTANDLDLAIDKLKLDKGPQFGHVFRITKKEEPKVRKKLNTQFIILETRKDGVKFTNTKLKKLGDQYQKIVEEYKNCQKELVARVVQTASSFSEVFEGIAVLLSELDVLLSFADLAANCPTPYTRPDITPPDVGDIVLEGSRHPCVEAQDWVNFIPNDCKLVRGKSWFQIITGPNMGGKSTFIRQVGVNILMAQVGSFVPCDKASISVRDCIFARVGAGDCQLRGVSTFMQEMLETASILKGATDKSLIIIDELGRGTSTYDGFGLAWAICEHIVEVIKGPTLFATHFHELTALANEYMDSDHSNNSAGIANYHVSAHIDSTNRKLTMLYKVSSFLASYR
;
A
#
# COMPACT_ATOMS: atom_id res chain seq x y z
N MET A 1 -3.79 -13.45 -8.21
CA MET A 1 -2.58 -12.87 -7.63
C MET A 1 -2.76 -12.29 -6.23
N GLU A 2 -3.93 -12.18 -5.74
CA GLU A 2 -4.16 -11.90 -4.32
C GLU A 2 -3.86 -13.10 -3.40
N ARG A 3 -3.57 -14.28 -3.93
CA ARG A 3 -3.05 -15.44 -3.18
C ARG A 3 -1.54 -15.41 -3.26
N THR A 4 -0.88 -15.46 -2.13
CA THR A 4 0.57 -15.32 -1.91
C THR A 4 1.43 -16.46 -2.50
N ASP A 5 0.84 -17.44 -3.17
CA ASP A 5 1.50 -18.71 -3.51
C ASP A 5 1.45 -19.03 -5.01
N HIS A 6 1.04 -18.09 -5.88
CA HIS A 6 0.83 -18.39 -7.31
C HIS A 6 1.82 -17.60 -8.15
N THR A 7 2.56 -18.31 -8.99
CA THR A 7 3.27 -17.74 -10.14
C THR A 7 2.34 -17.68 -11.35
N LEU A 8 2.47 -16.62 -12.15
CA LEU A 8 1.80 -16.48 -13.43
C LEU A 8 2.80 -16.72 -14.56
N GLU A 9 2.42 -17.52 -15.53
CA GLU A 9 3.19 -17.78 -16.72
C GLU A 9 2.36 -17.46 -17.96
N LEU A 10 2.93 -16.68 -18.87
CA LEU A 10 2.33 -16.38 -20.15
C LEU A 10 3.07 -17.15 -21.24
N TYR A 11 2.32 -17.97 -21.96
CA TYR A 11 2.82 -18.69 -23.12
C TYR A 11 2.24 -18.09 -24.40
N GLU A 12 3.09 -17.86 -25.39
CA GLU A 12 2.69 -17.45 -26.73
C GLU A 12 3.07 -18.53 -27.74
N GLY A 13 2.14 -18.82 -28.68
CA GLY A 13 2.40 -19.85 -29.70
C GLY A 13 1.18 -20.23 -30.51
N SER A 14 1.37 -21.14 -31.44
CA SER A 14 0.29 -21.73 -32.27
C SER A 14 0.50 -23.23 -32.42
N GLY A 15 -0.58 -24.00 -32.40
CA GLY A 15 -0.54 -25.46 -32.53
C GLY A 15 0.16 -26.13 -31.33
N SER A 16 1.23 -26.86 -31.57
CA SER A 16 2.05 -27.52 -30.53
C SER A 16 3.25 -26.70 -30.07
N ASN A 17 3.51 -25.55 -30.66
CA ASN A 17 4.69 -24.72 -30.39
C ASN A 17 4.31 -23.54 -29.49
N TRP A 18 4.28 -23.80 -28.17
CA TRP A 18 4.08 -22.77 -27.12
C TRP A 18 5.42 -22.44 -26.47
N ARG A 19 5.73 -21.16 -26.34
CA ARG A 19 6.93 -20.68 -25.66
C ARG A 19 6.53 -19.84 -24.47
N LEU A 20 7.17 -20.07 -23.32
CA LEU A 20 7.06 -19.19 -22.16
C LEU A 20 7.66 -17.83 -22.53
N VAL A 21 6.85 -16.77 -22.43
CA VAL A 21 7.24 -15.41 -22.78
C VAL A 21 7.44 -14.56 -21.54
N LYS A 22 6.62 -14.78 -20.52
CA LYS A 22 6.63 -13.97 -19.30
C LYS A 22 6.29 -14.82 -18.07
N THR A 23 7.01 -14.55 -16.99
CA THR A 23 6.71 -15.08 -15.64
C THR A 23 6.53 -13.93 -14.68
N GLY A 24 5.55 -14.05 -13.77
CA GLY A 24 5.34 -13.10 -12.69
C GLY A 24 5.17 -13.82 -11.36
N THR A 25 5.81 -13.32 -10.32
CA THR A 25 5.69 -13.80 -8.95
C THR A 25 5.04 -12.74 -8.06
N PRO A 26 4.59 -13.07 -6.83
CA PRO A 26 4.01 -12.08 -5.92
C PRO A 26 4.94 -10.91 -5.59
N GLY A 27 6.25 -11.14 -5.54
CA GLY A 27 7.27 -10.11 -5.31
C GLY A 27 7.70 -9.39 -6.58
N ASN A 28 7.65 -10.08 -7.73
CA ASN A 28 8.06 -9.54 -9.02
C ASN A 28 6.94 -9.71 -10.06
N LEU A 29 6.04 -8.76 -10.12
CA LEU A 29 4.90 -8.77 -11.04
C LEU A 29 5.32 -8.56 -12.50
N GLY A 30 6.48 -7.94 -12.73
CA GLY A 30 7.04 -7.69 -14.05
C GLY A 30 6.05 -6.96 -14.97
N SER A 31 5.84 -7.50 -16.17
CA SER A 31 4.93 -6.93 -17.18
C SER A 31 3.44 -7.22 -16.93
N PHE A 32 3.10 -8.06 -15.93
CA PHE A 32 1.70 -8.30 -15.56
C PHE A 32 1.09 -7.17 -14.71
N GLU A 33 1.91 -6.31 -14.13
CA GLU A 33 1.45 -5.22 -13.29
C GLU A 33 0.42 -4.32 -13.98
N ASP A 34 0.70 -3.92 -15.22
CA ASP A 34 -0.21 -3.04 -15.98
C ASP A 34 -1.53 -3.73 -16.31
N ILE A 35 -1.51 -5.06 -16.50
CA ILE A 35 -2.72 -5.85 -16.77
C ILE A 35 -3.54 -6.02 -15.49
N LEU A 36 -2.87 -6.36 -14.38
CA LEU A 36 -3.52 -6.64 -13.10
C LEU A 36 -4.17 -5.39 -12.49
N PHE A 37 -3.53 -4.25 -12.65
CA PHE A 37 -3.96 -2.99 -12.06
C PHE A 37 -4.46 -1.97 -13.10
N ALA A 38 -4.84 -2.43 -14.29
CA ALA A 38 -5.45 -1.58 -15.31
C ALA A 38 -6.73 -0.90 -14.78
N ASN A 39 -7.56 -1.64 -14.05
CA ASN A 39 -8.85 -1.22 -13.50
C ASN A 39 -8.95 -1.34 -11.98
N ASN A 40 -7.89 -1.81 -11.30
CA ASN A 40 -7.86 -1.99 -9.87
C ASN A 40 -6.73 -1.17 -9.24
N GLU A 41 -6.94 -0.67 -8.04
CA GLU A 41 -5.91 0.00 -7.26
C GLU A 41 -4.91 -1.02 -6.69
N MET A 42 -3.61 -0.72 -6.78
CA MET A 42 -2.57 -1.48 -6.09
C MET A 42 -2.59 -1.09 -4.61
N GLN A 43 -2.94 -2.02 -3.75
CA GLN A 43 -3.06 -1.77 -2.31
C GLN A 43 -1.71 -1.78 -1.59
N ASP A 44 -0.74 -2.55 -2.10
CA ASP A 44 0.57 -2.77 -1.46
C ASP A 44 1.68 -2.81 -2.51
N SER A 45 2.87 -2.35 -2.14
CA SER A 45 4.04 -2.47 -3.01
C SER A 45 4.58 -3.89 -2.97
N PRO A 46 4.95 -4.51 -4.11
CA PRO A 46 5.62 -5.79 -4.12
C PRO A 46 7.05 -5.62 -3.59
N VAL A 47 7.32 -6.14 -2.40
CA VAL A 47 8.65 -6.15 -1.80
C VAL A 47 9.23 -7.55 -1.84
N ILE A 48 10.47 -7.64 -2.35
CA ILE A 48 11.28 -8.86 -2.32
C ILE A 48 12.32 -8.70 -1.23
N VAL A 49 12.41 -9.71 -0.37
CA VAL A 49 13.44 -9.80 0.67
C VAL A 49 14.36 -10.97 0.34
N ALA A 50 15.63 -10.87 0.67
CA ALA A 50 16.55 -12.01 0.68
C ALA A 50 17.19 -12.16 2.05
N LEU A 51 17.35 -13.38 2.51
CA LEU A 51 17.91 -13.70 3.81
C LEU A 51 19.12 -14.62 3.67
N VAL A 52 20.16 -14.32 4.44
CA VAL A 52 21.35 -15.16 4.60
C VAL A 52 21.53 -15.43 6.09
N PRO A 53 20.96 -16.53 6.62
CA PRO A 53 21.17 -16.89 8.01
C PRO A 53 22.55 -17.52 8.22
N ASN A 54 23.24 -17.11 9.26
CA ASN A 54 24.50 -17.71 9.76
C ASN A 54 24.28 -18.15 11.21
N ILE A 55 24.19 -19.44 11.41
CA ILE A 55 23.82 -20.04 12.70
C ILE A 55 25.06 -20.13 13.59
N LEU A 56 24.92 -19.64 14.82
CA LEU A 56 25.92 -19.66 15.88
C LEU A 56 25.46 -20.58 17.01
N GLU A 57 26.35 -20.92 17.95
CA GLU A 57 25.99 -21.77 19.10
C GLU A 57 24.85 -21.20 19.96
N ASN A 58 24.74 -19.87 20.07
CA ASN A 58 23.76 -19.18 20.94
C ASN A 58 22.83 -18.24 20.17
N GLY A 59 22.50 -18.52 18.92
CA GLY A 59 21.61 -17.66 18.12
C GLY A 59 21.93 -17.72 16.64
N CYS A 60 21.46 -16.75 15.91
CA CYS A 60 21.68 -16.62 14.47
C CYS A 60 22.00 -15.17 14.10
N VAL A 61 23.00 -14.95 13.26
CA VAL A 61 23.21 -13.67 12.58
C VAL A 61 22.51 -13.74 11.24
N VAL A 62 21.61 -12.82 10.97
CA VAL A 62 20.86 -12.78 9.71
C VAL A 62 21.26 -11.55 8.89
N GLY A 63 21.80 -11.78 7.70
CA GLY A 63 21.95 -10.76 6.69
C GLY A 63 20.66 -10.63 5.89
N LEU A 64 20.08 -9.43 5.85
CA LEU A 64 18.84 -9.12 5.14
C LEU A 64 19.12 -8.06 4.07
N GLY A 65 18.68 -8.36 2.85
CA GLY A 65 18.53 -7.39 1.77
C GLY A 65 17.09 -7.30 1.32
N TYR A 66 16.63 -6.13 0.86
CA TYR A 66 15.31 -5.99 0.27
C TYR A 66 15.29 -5.00 -0.88
N VAL A 67 14.28 -5.15 -1.74
CA VAL A 67 13.94 -4.18 -2.78
C VAL A 67 12.44 -3.91 -2.80
N ASP A 68 12.08 -2.64 -2.79
CA ASP A 68 10.76 -2.17 -3.20
C ASP A 68 10.84 -1.71 -4.66
N LEU A 69 10.32 -2.54 -5.55
CA LEU A 69 10.34 -2.27 -7.00
C LEU A 69 9.46 -1.08 -7.39
N THR A 70 8.48 -0.74 -6.57
CA THR A 70 7.58 0.39 -6.82
C THR A 70 8.24 1.71 -6.48
N LYS A 71 8.89 1.76 -5.31
CA LYS A 71 9.57 2.96 -4.81
C LYS A 71 11.02 3.07 -5.28
N ARG A 72 11.53 2.07 -6.01
CA ARG A 72 12.94 1.96 -6.42
C ARG A 72 13.90 2.14 -5.24
N MET A 73 13.59 1.46 -4.16
CA MET A 73 14.34 1.54 -2.93
C MET A 73 14.97 0.19 -2.61
N LEU A 74 16.28 0.22 -2.40
CA LEU A 74 17.07 -0.89 -1.91
C LEU A 74 17.35 -0.69 -0.43
N GLY A 75 17.50 -1.76 0.30
CA GLY A 75 17.97 -1.69 1.68
C GLY A 75 18.67 -2.95 2.11
N LEU A 76 19.52 -2.79 3.10
CA LEU A 76 20.22 -3.92 3.71
C LEU A 76 20.41 -3.68 5.20
N THR A 77 20.51 -4.77 5.94
CA THR A 77 20.82 -4.78 7.37
C THR A 77 21.36 -6.13 7.80
N GLU A 78 21.99 -6.17 8.95
CA GLU A 78 22.46 -7.39 9.58
C GLU A 78 22.20 -7.30 11.08
N PHE A 79 21.62 -8.33 11.65
CA PHE A 79 21.21 -8.35 13.05
C PHE A 79 21.28 -9.73 13.66
N LEU A 80 21.39 -9.77 14.98
CA LEU A 80 21.23 -11.00 15.77
C LEU A 80 19.77 -11.37 15.88
N ASP A 81 19.47 -12.65 15.73
CA ASP A 81 18.15 -13.21 15.92
C ASP A 81 18.17 -14.45 16.81
N ASP A 82 16.99 -14.82 17.32
CA ASP A 82 16.82 -16.02 18.12
C ASP A 82 16.59 -17.28 17.24
N SER A 83 16.48 -18.42 17.88
CA SER A 83 16.21 -19.71 17.21
C SER A 83 14.83 -19.79 16.53
N HIS A 84 13.93 -18.83 16.78
CA HIS A 84 12.58 -18.74 16.22
C HIS A 84 12.45 -17.66 15.14
N PHE A 85 13.53 -16.91 14.85
CA PHE A 85 13.57 -15.82 13.87
C PHE A 85 12.55 -14.72 14.13
N THR A 86 12.43 -14.29 15.38
CA THR A 86 11.46 -13.28 15.82
C THR A 86 11.69 -11.91 15.16
N ASN A 87 12.96 -11.49 15.06
CA ASN A 87 13.31 -10.25 14.37
C ASN A 87 13.09 -10.34 12.86
N VAL A 88 13.36 -11.49 12.25
CA VAL A 88 13.04 -11.74 10.83
C VAL A 88 11.53 -11.62 10.61
N GLU A 89 10.71 -12.25 11.45
CA GLU A 89 9.25 -12.16 11.35
C GLU A 89 8.77 -10.70 11.37
N SER A 90 9.24 -9.94 12.34
CA SER A 90 8.92 -8.51 12.47
C SER A 90 9.38 -7.70 11.25
N ALA A 91 10.57 -7.96 10.72
CA ALA A 91 11.08 -7.28 9.53
C ALA A 91 10.25 -7.61 8.28
N LEU A 92 9.87 -8.87 8.07
CA LEU A 92 9.03 -9.29 6.94
C LEU A 92 7.64 -8.63 6.97
N VAL A 93 7.04 -8.56 8.16
CA VAL A 93 5.75 -7.88 8.37
C VAL A 93 5.88 -6.38 8.10
N ALA A 94 6.88 -5.73 8.70
CA ALA A 94 7.10 -4.29 8.57
C ALA A 94 7.42 -3.86 7.12
N LEU A 95 8.21 -4.65 6.39
CA LEU A 95 8.54 -4.41 4.98
C LEU A 95 7.37 -4.75 4.05
N GLY A 96 6.39 -5.53 4.51
CA GLY A 96 5.31 -6.03 3.66
C GLY A 96 5.80 -7.01 2.61
N CYS A 97 6.75 -7.87 2.98
CA CYS A 97 7.36 -8.85 2.10
C CYS A 97 6.31 -9.75 1.44
N LYS A 98 6.43 -9.96 0.13
CA LYS A 98 5.59 -10.89 -0.64
C LYS A 98 6.35 -12.14 -1.06
N GLU A 99 7.65 -12.01 -1.26
CA GLU A 99 8.52 -13.07 -1.71
C GLU A 99 9.88 -12.96 -1.03
N CYS A 100 10.38 -14.09 -0.52
CA CYS A 100 11.66 -14.17 0.16
C CYS A 100 12.61 -15.14 -0.54
N LEU A 101 13.80 -14.65 -0.88
CA LEU A 101 14.86 -15.45 -1.48
C LEU A 101 15.73 -16.04 -0.37
N VAL A 102 15.98 -17.35 -0.43
CA VAL A 102 16.84 -18.06 0.51
C VAL A 102 17.82 -18.99 -0.21
N PRO A 103 19.04 -19.24 0.31
CA PRO A 103 19.95 -20.21 -0.25
C PRO A 103 19.41 -21.64 -0.12
N VAL A 104 19.51 -22.47 -1.16
CA VAL A 104 19.01 -23.88 -1.18
C VAL A 104 19.56 -24.71 -0.01
N GLU A 105 20.79 -24.49 0.44
CA GLU A 105 21.36 -25.21 1.57
C GLU A 105 20.72 -24.86 2.91
N SER A 106 20.19 -23.64 3.01
CA SER A 106 19.50 -23.17 4.22
C SER A 106 18.16 -23.85 4.45
N THR A 107 17.59 -24.55 3.50
CA THR A 107 16.26 -25.19 3.63
C THR A 107 16.31 -26.64 4.14
N LYS A 108 17.50 -27.23 4.27
CA LYS A 108 17.67 -28.66 4.59
C LYS A 108 18.00 -28.97 6.06
N SER A 109 18.33 -27.97 6.88
CA SER A 109 18.63 -28.18 8.32
C SER A 109 17.36 -28.08 9.19
N SER A 110 17.43 -28.57 10.44
CA SER A 110 16.31 -28.48 11.38
C SER A 110 15.93 -27.03 11.75
N GLU A 111 16.93 -26.15 11.73
CA GLU A 111 16.77 -24.73 12.04
C GLU A 111 16.06 -23.97 10.90
N CYS A 112 16.17 -24.48 9.69
CA CYS A 112 15.45 -23.93 8.55
C CYS A 112 13.96 -24.24 8.55
N ARG A 113 13.50 -25.23 9.34
CA ARG A 113 12.06 -25.42 9.57
C ARG A 113 11.46 -24.22 10.28
N ALA A 114 12.14 -23.68 11.30
CA ALA A 114 11.69 -22.50 12.01
C ALA A 114 11.55 -21.29 11.04
N LEU A 115 12.53 -21.09 10.14
CA LEU A 115 12.43 -20.05 9.12
C LEU A 115 11.28 -20.28 8.14
N GLN A 116 11.06 -21.52 7.69
CA GLN A 116 9.92 -21.87 6.83
C GLN A 116 8.59 -21.64 7.52
N GLU A 117 8.49 -21.94 8.82
CA GLU A 117 7.30 -21.67 9.63
C GLU A 117 7.03 -20.17 9.75
N VAL A 118 8.06 -19.35 9.96
CA VAL A 118 7.93 -17.88 9.95
C VAL A 118 7.38 -17.38 8.61
N MET A 119 7.95 -17.83 7.48
CA MET A 119 7.47 -17.46 6.15
C MET A 119 6.00 -17.85 5.93
N ALA A 120 5.64 -19.08 6.37
CA ALA A 120 4.27 -19.57 6.28
C ALA A 120 3.29 -18.76 7.14
N ARG A 121 3.70 -18.36 8.36
CA ARG A 121 2.90 -17.47 9.23
C ARG A 121 2.69 -16.09 8.63
N CYS A 122 3.74 -15.52 8.02
CA CYS A 122 3.68 -14.23 7.35
C CYS A 122 2.97 -14.29 5.98
N GLY A 123 2.69 -15.47 5.44
CA GLY A 123 2.12 -15.64 4.11
C GLY A 123 3.09 -15.20 2.99
N VAL A 124 4.39 -15.39 3.19
CA VAL A 124 5.46 -15.02 2.27
C VAL A 124 5.84 -16.21 1.41
N MET A 125 5.94 -16.01 0.10
CA MET A 125 6.41 -17.03 -0.82
C MET A 125 7.92 -17.22 -0.68
N ILE A 126 8.37 -18.47 -0.54
CA ILE A 126 9.79 -18.82 -0.50
C ILE A 126 10.27 -19.15 -1.90
N THR A 127 11.35 -18.51 -2.33
CA THR A 127 12.04 -18.78 -3.59
C THR A 127 13.48 -19.20 -3.30
N GLU A 128 13.78 -20.48 -3.51
CA GLU A 128 15.12 -21.03 -3.30
C GLU A 128 16.06 -20.63 -4.43
N ARG A 129 17.24 -20.11 -4.07
CA ARG A 129 18.28 -19.72 -5.02
C ARG A 129 19.62 -20.39 -4.71
N LYS A 130 20.48 -20.53 -5.72
CA LYS A 130 21.80 -21.12 -5.55
C LYS A 130 22.67 -20.28 -4.62
N LYS A 131 23.42 -20.91 -3.72
CA LYS A 131 24.34 -20.22 -2.80
C LYS A 131 25.37 -19.33 -3.52
N SER A 132 25.70 -19.65 -4.77
CA SER A 132 26.60 -18.82 -5.58
C SER A 132 26.06 -17.41 -5.87
N GLU A 133 24.74 -17.23 -5.84
CA GLU A 133 24.08 -15.95 -6.09
C GLU A 133 24.15 -15.00 -4.87
N PHE A 134 24.43 -15.55 -3.68
CA PHE A 134 24.57 -14.79 -2.43
C PHE A 134 26.03 -14.38 -2.13
N LYS A 135 26.90 -14.30 -3.12
CA LYS A 135 28.34 -14.00 -2.88
C LYS A 135 28.68 -12.51 -2.84
N GLY A 136 27.86 -11.62 -3.33
CA GLY A 136 28.01 -10.15 -3.22
C GLY A 136 29.34 -9.55 -3.72
N ARG A 137 30.15 -10.29 -4.54
CA ARG A 137 31.54 -9.87 -4.89
C ARG A 137 31.61 -8.56 -5.65
N ASP A 138 30.69 -8.32 -6.55
CA ASP A 138 30.67 -7.15 -7.43
C ASP A 138 29.56 -6.14 -7.05
N LEU A 139 28.95 -6.32 -5.86
CA LEU A 139 27.76 -5.57 -5.43
C LEU A 139 27.97 -4.06 -5.48
N VAL A 140 29.11 -3.55 -5.02
CA VAL A 140 29.41 -2.10 -5.02
C VAL A 140 29.44 -1.54 -6.45
N GLN A 141 30.00 -2.28 -7.41
CA GLN A 141 30.01 -1.88 -8.81
C GLN A 141 28.59 -1.88 -9.41
N ASP A 142 27.80 -2.91 -9.11
CA ASP A 142 26.42 -3.05 -9.57
C ASP A 142 25.54 -1.95 -8.99
N LEU A 143 25.69 -1.65 -7.71
CA LEU A 143 24.99 -0.54 -7.05
C LEU A 143 25.42 0.82 -7.61
N GLY A 144 26.67 0.98 -8.01
CA GLY A 144 27.15 2.21 -8.66
C GLY A 144 26.47 2.52 -9.99
N ARG A 145 25.87 1.51 -10.66
CA ARG A 145 25.06 1.71 -11.86
C ARG A 145 23.60 2.05 -11.51
N LEU A 146 23.07 1.47 -10.44
CA LEU A 146 21.66 1.56 -10.08
C LEU A 146 21.31 2.78 -9.22
N VAL A 147 22.21 3.17 -8.30
CA VAL A 147 21.90 4.16 -7.25
C VAL A 147 22.12 5.58 -7.74
N LYS A 148 21.24 6.49 -7.34
CA LYS A 148 21.37 7.94 -7.54
C LYS A 148 22.56 8.50 -6.73
N GLY A 149 23.37 9.34 -7.31
CA GLY A 149 24.42 10.10 -6.62
C GLY A 149 25.78 9.40 -6.58
N SER A 150 26.62 9.75 -5.59
CA SER A 150 27.99 9.26 -5.49
C SER A 150 28.04 7.85 -4.89
N ILE A 151 29.10 7.10 -5.24
CA ILE A 151 29.28 5.71 -4.83
C ILE A 151 29.90 5.56 -3.42
N GLU A 152 30.54 6.60 -2.88
CA GLU A 152 31.24 6.53 -1.60
C GLU A 152 30.30 6.15 -0.44
N PRO A 153 29.13 6.82 -0.24
CA PRO A 153 28.21 6.46 0.83
C PRO A 153 27.67 5.02 0.68
N VAL A 154 27.53 4.55 -0.56
CA VAL A 154 27.10 3.17 -0.84
C VAL A 154 28.17 2.16 -0.44
N ARG A 155 29.45 2.46 -0.75
CA ARG A 155 30.58 1.61 -0.37
C ARG A 155 30.70 1.51 1.15
N ASP A 156 30.59 2.64 1.85
CA ASP A 156 30.68 2.67 3.32
C ASP A 156 29.56 1.86 3.96
N LEU A 157 28.35 2.00 3.43
CA LEU A 157 27.19 1.24 3.89
C LEU A 157 27.37 -0.27 3.70
N VAL A 158 27.80 -0.70 2.51
CA VAL A 158 27.99 -2.13 2.18
C VAL A 158 29.14 -2.75 2.96
N SER A 159 30.25 -2.03 3.15
CA SER A 159 31.43 -2.53 3.87
C SER A 159 31.19 -2.78 5.36
N GLY A 160 30.15 -2.22 5.93
CA GLY A 160 29.75 -2.43 7.32
C GLY A 160 29.11 -3.80 7.62
N PHE A 161 28.87 -4.64 6.61
CA PHE A 161 28.14 -5.90 6.74
C PHE A 161 28.88 -7.06 6.04
N GLU A 162 28.73 -8.29 6.57
CA GLU A 162 29.34 -9.50 6.00
C GLU A 162 28.33 -10.33 5.17
N LEU A 163 27.10 -10.48 5.64
CA LEU A 163 26.07 -11.35 5.06
C LEU A 163 25.07 -10.58 4.20
N ALA A 164 24.69 -9.39 4.65
CA ALA A 164 23.68 -8.57 3.97
C ALA A 164 24.03 -8.20 2.53
N PRO A 165 25.31 -7.94 2.16
CA PRO A 165 25.68 -7.73 0.77
C PRO A 165 25.38 -8.91 -0.14
N GLY A 166 25.56 -10.13 0.37
CA GLY A 166 25.19 -11.35 -0.36
C GLY A 166 23.69 -11.47 -0.59
N ALA A 167 22.89 -11.13 0.42
CA ALA A 167 21.44 -11.12 0.31
C ALA A 167 20.98 -10.10 -0.76
N LEU A 168 21.49 -8.88 -0.73
CA LEU A 168 21.14 -7.86 -1.72
C LEU A 168 21.60 -8.23 -3.14
N GLY A 169 22.80 -8.81 -3.28
CA GLY A 169 23.31 -9.29 -4.57
C GLY A 169 22.40 -10.35 -5.21
N SER A 170 21.83 -11.25 -4.41
CA SER A 170 20.88 -12.24 -4.91
C SER A 170 19.59 -11.61 -5.44
N ILE A 171 19.12 -10.52 -4.83
CA ILE A 171 17.96 -9.78 -5.31
C ILE A 171 18.24 -9.09 -6.63
N LEU A 172 19.39 -8.43 -6.79
CA LEU A 172 19.76 -7.76 -8.04
C LEU A 172 19.77 -8.75 -9.21
N CYS A 173 20.27 -9.96 -8.97
CA CYS A 173 20.30 -11.05 -9.94
C CYS A 173 18.88 -11.57 -10.24
N TYR A 174 18.09 -11.84 -9.21
CA TYR A 174 16.73 -12.40 -9.34
C TYR A 174 15.77 -11.45 -10.05
N ALA A 175 15.76 -10.19 -9.66
CA ALA A 175 14.89 -9.17 -10.24
C ALA A 175 15.42 -8.60 -11.56
N GLU A 176 16.59 -9.10 -12.04
CA GLU A 176 17.24 -8.68 -13.29
C GLU A 176 17.38 -7.16 -13.41
N LEU A 177 17.66 -6.47 -12.30
CA LEU A 177 17.67 -5.01 -12.25
C LEU A 177 18.72 -4.37 -13.15
N LEU A 178 19.83 -5.06 -13.40
CA LEU A 178 20.91 -4.61 -14.27
C LEU A 178 20.63 -4.88 -15.75
N ALA A 179 19.65 -5.73 -16.10
CA ALA A 179 19.31 -6.03 -17.47
C ALA A 179 18.53 -4.90 -18.16
N ASP A 180 17.87 -4.05 -17.38
CA ASP A 180 17.10 -2.90 -17.86
C ASP A 180 17.83 -1.59 -17.54
N GLU A 181 18.36 -0.94 -18.57
CA GLU A 181 19.07 0.35 -18.44
C GLU A 181 18.18 1.47 -17.87
N SER A 182 16.87 1.35 -17.92
CA SER A 182 15.94 2.30 -17.31
C SER A 182 16.00 2.31 -15.77
N ASN A 183 16.67 1.34 -15.17
CA ASN A 183 16.91 1.27 -13.74
C ASN A 183 18.16 2.07 -13.31
N TYR A 184 19.04 2.39 -14.24
CA TYR A 184 20.33 3.00 -13.92
C TYR A 184 20.16 4.42 -13.36
N GLY A 185 20.82 4.68 -12.22
CA GLY A 185 20.79 5.97 -11.53
C GLY A 185 19.42 6.33 -10.92
N ASN A 186 18.47 5.37 -10.81
CA ASN A 186 17.12 5.63 -10.37
C ASN A 186 16.75 4.99 -9.02
N TYR A 187 17.64 4.21 -8.44
CA TYR A 187 17.42 3.58 -7.14
C TYR A 187 18.05 4.40 -6.01
N THR A 188 17.42 4.35 -4.85
CA THR A 188 18.01 4.80 -3.58
C THR A 188 18.36 3.60 -2.74
N ILE A 189 19.42 3.72 -1.92
CA ILE A 189 19.81 2.67 -0.98
C ILE A 189 19.88 3.23 0.43
N ARG A 190 19.45 2.44 1.42
CA ARG A 190 19.53 2.81 2.84
C ARG A 190 19.82 1.61 3.73
N ARG A 191 20.37 1.90 4.90
CA ARG A 191 20.39 0.93 5.98
C ARG A 191 18.95 0.76 6.50
N TYR A 192 18.51 -0.48 6.65
CA TYR A 192 17.26 -0.78 7.34
C TYR A 192 17.55 -0.91 8.84
N ASP A 193 16.85 -0.13 9.63
CA ASP A 193 16.96 -0.15 11.07
C ASP A 193 15.69 -0.79 11.66
N LEU A 194 15.86 -1.95 12.31
CA LEU A 194 14.77 -2.68 12.94
C LEU A 194 14.19 -1.94 14.14
N ASP A 195 15.00 -1.08 14.77
CA ASP A 195 14.62 -0.39 16.00
C ASP A 195 14.04 1.00 15.75
N SER A 196 13.82 1.39 14.49
CA SER A 196 13.15 2.65 14.12
C SER A 196 11.64 2.60 14.27
N TYR A 197 11.04 1.40 14.29
CA TYR A 197 9.60 1.21 14.31
C TYR A 197 9.19 0.19 15.37
N MET A 198 7.96 0.34 15.88
CA MET A 198 7.37 -0.66 16.77
C MET A 198 7.26 -2.01 16.06
N LYS A 199 7.76 -3.04 16.71
CA LYS A 199 7.74 -4.41 16.17
C LYS A 199 6.35 -5.01 16.29
N LEU A 200 5.88 -5.61 15.21
CA LEU A 200 4.62 -6.35 15.14
C LEU A 200 4.88 -7.68 14.44
N ASP A 201 4.56 -8.77 15.11
CA ASP A 201 4.59 -10.08 14.49
C ASP A 201 3.28 -10.39 13.75
N SER A 202 3.25 -11.48 13.01
CA SER A 202 2.07 -11.90 12.26
C SER A 202 0.88 -12.26 13.18
N ALA A 203 1.15 -12.71 14.40
CA ALA A 203 0.12 -13.02 15.39
C ALA A 203 -0.55 -11.75 15.90
N ALA A 204 0.23 -10.71 16.25
CA ALA A 204 -0.28 -9.41 16.67
C ALA A 204 -1.10 -8.74 15.56
N MET A 205 -0.61 -8.76 14.33
CA MET A 205 -1.32 -8.20 13.17
C MET A 205 -2.70 -8.84 12.98
N ARG A 206 -2.81 -10.17 13.14
CA ARG A 206 -4.09 -10.89 13.07
C ARG A 206 -4.95 -10.66 14.30
N ALA A 207 -4.37 -10.74 15.50
CA ALA A 207 -5.11 -10.59 16.76
C ALA A 207 -5.78 -9.22 16.88
N LEU A 208 -5.09 -8.15 16.46
CA LEU A 208 -5.59 -6.79 16.45
C LEU A 208 -6.41 -6.44 15.20
N ASN A 209 -6.51 -7.38 14.26
CA ASN A 209 -7.18 -7.18 12.97
C ASN A 209 -6.75 -5.88 12.28
N VAL A 210 -5.42 -5.68 12.15
CA VAL A 210 -4.84 -4.45 11.64
C VAL A 210 -5.14 -4.25 10.16
N LEU A 211 -4.99 -5.32 9.35
CA LEU A 211 -5.20 -5.30 7.91
C LEU A 211 -6.44 -6.08 7.50
N GLU A 212 -7.02 -5.73 6.35
CA GLU A 212 -8.21 -6.39 5.83
C GLU A 212 -7.95 -7.88 5.57
N SER A 213 -8.86 -8.72 6.03
CA SER A 213 -8.94 -10.13 5.65
C SER A 213 -9.93 -10.31 4.50
N LYS A 214 -9.66 -11.27 3.61
CA LYS A 214 -10.56 -11.61 2.49
C LYS A 214 -11.92 -12.16 2.96
N SER A 215 -11.99 -12.63 4.19
CA SER A 215 -13.21 -13.12 4.82
C SER A 215 -14.07 -12.02 5.43
N ASP A 216 -13.55 -10.78 5.52
CA ASP A 216 -14.27 -9.69 6.16
C ASP A 216 -15.43 -9.22 5.28
N ALA A 217 -16.64 -9.38 5.78
CA ALA A 217 -17.86 -8.96 5.10
C ALA A 217 -18.00 -7.42 5.02
N ASN A 218 -17.34 -6.70 5.93
CA ASN A 218 -17.36 -5.25 6.03
C ASN A 218 -15.91 -4.73 6.19
N LYS A 219 -15.55 -3.71 5.41
CA LYS A 219 -14.23 -3.07 5.49
C LYS A 219 -13.89 -2.55 6.88
N ASN A 220 -14.89 -2.04 7.61
CA ASN A 220 -14.71 -1.50 8.96
C ASN A 220 -14.41 -2.57 10.03
N PHE A 221 -14.32 -3.85 9.67
CA PHE A 221 -13.87 -4.88 10.61
C PHE A 221 -12.37 -4.82 10.86
N SER A 222 -11.58 -4.29 9.94
CA SER A 222 -10.15 -4.07 10.13
C SER A 222 -9.82 -2.62 10.48
N LEU A 223 -8.71 -2.42 11.19
CA LEU A 223 -8.23 -1.07 11.50
C LEU A 223 -7.91 -0.29 10.24
N PHE A 224 -7.22 -0.92 9.28
CA PHE A 224 -6.94 -0.31 7.97
C PHE A 224 -8.21 0.13 7.25
N GLY A 225 -9.20 -0.73 7.14
CA GLY A 225 -10.44 -0.40 6.45
C GLY A 225 -11.21 0.75 7.10
N LEU A 226 -11.20 0.82 8.44
CA LEU A 226 -11.80 1.91 9.20
C LEU A 226 -11.06 3.24 9.00
N MET A 227 -9.72 3.21 9.07
CA MET A 227 -8.88 4.40 8.95
C MET A 227 -8.70 4.88 7.52
N ASN A 228 -8.95 4.02 6.51
CA ASN A 228 -8.75 4.36 5.11
C ASN A 228 -9.88 5.24 4.56
N ARG A 229 -9.74 6.54 4.78
CA ARG A 229 -10.58 7.59 4.20
C ARG A 229 -9.77 8.46 3.23
N THR A 230 -8.67 7.91 2.69
CA THR A 230 -7.80 8.57 1.73
C THR A 230 -8.54 8.95 0.45
N CYS A 231 -8.13 10.02 -0.17
CA CYS A 231 -8.80 10.63 -1.32
C CYS A 231 -8.03 10.46 -2.62
N THR A 232 -6.71 10.34 -2.57
CA THR A 232 -5.86 10.15 -3.75
C THR A 232 -6.04 8.74 -4.34
N ALA A 233 -5.81 8.63 -5.65
CA ALA A 233 -5.98 7.37 -6.37
C ALA A 233 -4.89 6.32 -6.04
N GLY A 234 -4.86 5.86 -4.79
CA GLY A 234 -4.02 4.75 -4.31
C GLY A 234 -2.77 5.14 -3.54
N MET A 235 -2.17 6.31 -3.73
CA MET A 235 -0.92 6.72 -3.04
C MET A 235 -1.09 6.79 -1.53
N GLY A 236 -2.07 7.56 -1.05
CA GLY A 236 -2.37 7.68 0.39
C GLY A 236 -2.73 6.33 1.00
N LYS A 237 -3.47 5.50 0.29
CA LYS A 237 -3.84 4.15 0.72
C LYS A 237 -2.61 3.26 0.96
N ARG A 238 -1.64 3.25 0.02
CA ARG A 238 -0.39 2.50 0.16
C ARG A 238 0.45 3.02 1.33
N LEU A 239 0.52 4.33 1.51
CA LEU A 239 1.24 4.94 2.63
C LEU A 239 0.61 4.57 3.98
N LEU A 240 -0.72 4.65 4.10
CA LEU A 240 -1.45 4.24 5.30
C LEU A 240 -1.20 2.76 5.63
N HIS A 241 -1.24 1.89 4.63
CA HIS A 241 -0.97 0.47 4.79
C HIS A 241 0.46 0.21 5.31
N MET A 242 1.44 0.99 4.83
CA MET A 242 2.81 0.94 5.33
C MET A 242 2.91 1.47 6.77
N TRP A 243 2.28 2.60 7.09
CA TRP A 243 2.35 3.20 8.44
C TRP A 243 1.76 2.28 9.52
N LEU A 244 0.70 1.56 9.21
CA LEU A 244 0.11 0.59 10.15
C LEU A 244 1.02 -0.63 10.41
N LYS A 245 1.93 -0.95 9.50
CA LYS A 245 2.95 -1.99 9.69
C LYS A 245 4.20 -1.46 10.38
N GLN A 246 4.41 -0.16 10.36
CA GLN A 246 5.60 0.54 10.86
C GLN A 246 5.20 1.70 11.78
N PRO A 247 4.54 1.45 12.93
CA PRO A 247 4.24 2.50 13.89
C PRO A 247 5.52 3.10 14.45
N LEU A 248 5.51 4.40 14.73
CA LEU A 248 6.69 5.14 15.13
C LEU A 248 7.10 4.88 16.58
N LEU A 249 8.41 5.00 16.86
CA LEU A 249 8.99 5.04 18.20
C LEU A 249 9.45 6.44 18.59
N ASP A 250 9.70 7.31 17.62
CA ASP A 250 10.11 8.70 17.86
C ASP A 250 8.92 9.54 18.33
N VAL A 251 8.99 9.96 19.60
CA VAL A 251 7.95 10.80 20.24
C VAL A 251 7.76 12.12 19.51
N ASN A 252 8.84 12.73 18.98
CA ASN A 252 8.75 14.01 18.29
C ASN A 252 8.00 13.87 16.96
N GLU A 253 8.31 12.85 16.17
CA GLU A 253 7.62 12.62 14.89
C GLU A 253 6.15 12.20 15.11
N ILE A 254 5.85 11.42 16.16
CA ILE A 254 4.47 11.11 16.54
C ILE A 254 3.71 12.40 16.88
N ASN A 255 4.29 13.27 17.70
CA ASN A 255 3.65 14.54 18.08
C ASN A 255 3.50 15.47 16.87
N CYS A 256 4.48 15.52 15.97
CA CYS A 256 4.37 16.25 14.71
C CYS A 256 3.14 15.81 13.88
N ARG A 257 2.92 14.51 13.75
CA ARG A 257 1.72 13.98 13.06
C ARG A 257 0.43 14.34 13.81
N LEU A 258 0.44 14.21 15.15
CA LEU A 258 -0.72 14.58 15.99
C LEU A 258 -1.04 16.07 15.90
N ASP A 259 -0.04 16.95 15.83
CA ASP A 259 -0.21 18.40 15.65
C ASP A 259 -0.89 18.71 14.31
N LEU A 260 -0.44 18.09 13.24
CA LEU A 260 -1.05 18.22 11.90
C LEU A 260 -2.47 17.68 11.88
N VAL A 261 -2.71 16.51 12.45
CA VAL A 261 -4.06 15.94 12.58
C VAL A 261 -4.97 16.89 13.36
N GLN A 262 -4.48 17.48 14.46
CA GLN A 262 -5.23 18.45 15.25
C GLN A 262 -5.61 19.68 14.43
N ALA A 263 -4.66 20.26 13.68
CA ALA A 263 -4.95 21.38 12.78
C ALA A 263 -6.09 21.05 11.80
N PHE A 264 -6.07 19.85 11.22
CA PHE A 264 -7.10 19.41 10.27
C PHE A 264 -8.42 18.99 10.93
N VAL A 265 -8.42 18.62 12.21
CA VAL A 265 -9.67 18.36 12.99
C VAL A 265 -10.34 19.68 13.33
N GLU A 266 -9.58 20.66 13.83
CA GLU A 266 -10.09 21.95 14.28
C GLU A 266 -10.61 22.82 13.12
N ASP A 267 -9.95 22.80 11.98
CA ASP A 267 -10.36 23.52 10.76
C ASP A 267 -11.07 22.62 9.76
N ALA A 268 -12.40 22.64 9.82
CA ALA A 268 -13.24 21.84 8.93
C ALA A 268 -13.21 22.34 7.48
N GLU A 269 -13.04 23.63 7.23
CA GLU A 269 -12.98 24.22 5.88
C GLU A 269 -11.67 23.80 5.21
N LEU A 270 -10.55 23.92 5.90
CA LEU A 270 -9.24 23.44 5.44
C LEU A 270 -9.29 21.94 5.10
N ARG A 271 -9.79 21.13 6.04
CA ARG A 271 -9.89 19.67 5.85
C ARG A 271 -10.71 19.31 4.63
N GLN A 272 -11.91 19.85 4.49
CA GLN A 272 -12.81 19.54 3.37
C GLN A 272 -12.27 20.07 2.06
N GLY A 273 -11.73 21.28 2.03
CA GLY A 273 -11.13 21.89 0.84
C GLY A 273 -9.95 21.07 0.30
N LEU A 274 -9.02 20.68 1.17
CA LEU A 274 -7.88 19.85 0.79
C LEU A 274 -8.35 18.48 0.26
N ARG A 275 -9.28 17.81 0.93
CA ARG A 275 -9.81 16.53 0.49
C ARG A 275 -10.52 16.61 -0.88
N GLN A 276 -11.21 17.72 -1.16
CA GLN A 276 -11.85 17.93 -2.46
C GLN A 276 -10.83 18.03 -3.60
N HIS A 277 -9.69 18.69 -3.36
CA HIS A 277 -8.62 18.79 -4.36
C HIS A 277 -7.87 17.46 -4.51
N LEU A 278 -7.57 16.76 -3.41
CA LEU A 278 -6.88 15.46 -3.42
C LEU A 278 -7.65 14.38 -4.17
N LYS A 279 -8.98 14.38 -4.15
CA LYS A 279 -9.82 13.45 -4.95
C LYS A 279 -9.57 13.51 -6.45
N ARG A 280 -9.01 14.62 -6.94
CA ARG A 280 -8.71 14.83 -8.36
C ARG A 280 -7.25 14.54 -8.71
N ILE A 281 -6.45 14.14 -7.75
CA ILE A 281 -5.04 13.74 -7.93
C ILE A 281 -5.01 12.28 -8.36
N SER A 282 -4.40 12.03 -9.50
CA SER A 282 -4.15 10.67 -10.01
C SER A 282 -3.05 9.99 -9.21
N ASP A 283 -2.85 8.68 -9.43
CA ASP A 283 -1.74 7.93 -8.84
C ASP A 283 -0.40 8.36 -9.46
N VAL A 284 0.15 9.45 -8.94
CA VAL A 284 1.37 10.09 -9.46
C VAL A 284 2.56 9.12 -9.41
N GLU A 285 2.73 8.36 -8.32
CA GLU A 285 3.82 7.39 -8.19
C GLU A 285 3.82 6.36 -9.33
N ARG A 286 2.65 5.83 -9.66
CA ARG A 286 2.50 4.86 -10.75
C ARG A 286 2.70 5.48 -12.13
N LEU A 287 2.21 6.70 -12.32
CA LEU A 287 2.37 7.43 -13.58
C LEU A 287 3.84 7.75 -13.85
N VAL A 288 4.59 8.21 -12.84
CA VAL A 288 6.03 8.49 -12.93
C VAL A 288 6.80 7.24 -13.29
N ARG A 289 6.52 6.12 -12.63
CA ARG A 289 7.17 4.85 -12.93
C ARG A 289 6.94 4.39 -14.39
N ASN A 290 5.74 4.62 -14.94
CA ASN A 290 5.47 4.32 -16.34
C ASN A 290 6.24 5.23 -17.30
N LEU A 291 6.44 6.51 -16.93
CA LEU A 291 7.29 7.44 -17.68
C LEU A 291 8.73 6.94 -17.73
N GLU A 292 9.31 6.60 -16.60
CA GLU A 292 10.69 6.15 -16.47
C GLU A 292 10.96 4.83 -17.20
N LYS A 293 10.01 3.90 -17.16
CA LYS A 293 10.07 2.64 -17.91
C LYS A 293 9.79 2.79 -19.41
N LYS A 294 9.62 4.02 -19.90
CA LYS A 294 9.26 4.32 -21.30
C LYS A 294 8.00 3.60 -21.79
N ARG A 295 7.09 3.28 -20.87
CA ARG A 295 5.78 2.65 -21.15
C ARG A 295 4.63 3.65 -21.14
N ALA A 296 4.91 4.89 -20.79
CA ALA A 296 3.90 5.94 -20.75
C ALA A 296 3.53 6.42 -22.17
N GLY A 297 2.28 6.78 -22.32
CA GLY A 297 1.77 7.52 -23.48
C GLY A 297 1.21 8.88 -23.05
N LEU A 298 0.64 9.62 -24.00
CA LEU A 298 0.07 10.95 -23.75
C LEU A 298 -0.99 10.95 -22.63
N VAL A 299 -1.79 9.89 -22.52
CA VAL A 299 -2.79 9.74 -21.44
C VAL A 299 -2.16 9.89 -20.05
N HIS A 300 -0.97 9.31 -19.84
CA HIS A 300 -0.26 9.38 -18.56
C HIS A 300 0.25 10.79 -18.28
N ILE A 301 0.79 11.46 -19.31
CA ILE A 301 1.27 12.86 -19.24
C ILE A 301 0.10 13.81 -18.92
N VAL A 302 -1.03 13.63 -19.58
CA VAL A 302 -2.24 14.45 -19.34
C VAL A 302 -2.76 14.26 -17.91
N LYS A 303 -2.75 13.03 -17.37
CA LYS A 303 -3.13 12.77 -15.97
C LYS A 303 -2.19 13.45 -14.98
N LEU A 304 -0.88 13.46 -15.27
CA LEU A 304 0.09 14.23 -14.46
C LEU A 304 -0.18 15.73 -14.54
N TYR A 305 -0.43 16.27 -15.74
CA TYR A 305 -0.80 17.66 -15.93
C TYR A 305 -2.07 18.03 -15.16
N GLN A 306 -3.13 17.21 -15.26
CA GLN A 306 -4.37 17.42 -14.52
C GLN A 306 -4.17 17.41 -12.98
N SER A 307 -3.22 16.62 -12.50
CA SER A 307 -2.82 16.63 -11.10
C SER A 307 -2.03 17.89 -10.74
N SER A 308 -1.13 18.31 -11.64
CA SER A 308 -0.26 19.50 -11.45
C SER A 308 -1.03 20.80 -11.32
N ILE A 309 -2.04 21.01 -12.14
CA ILE A 309 -2.89 22.22 -12.10
C ILE A 309 -3.75 22.31 -10.81
N ARG A 310 -3.79 21.27 -9.99
CA ARG A 310 -4.46 21.27 -8.68
C ARG A 310 -3.57 21.73 -7.53
N LEU A 311 -2.26 21.65 -7.68
CA LEU A 311 -1.31 22.00 -6.61
C LEU A 311 -1.42 23.44 -6.12
N PRO A 312 -1.62 24.46 -6.97
CA PRO A 312 -1.82 25.83 -6.51
C PRO A 312 -3.03 25.98 -5.57
N TYR A 313 -4.09 25.23 -5.78
CA TYR A 313 -5.28 25.25 -4.91
C TYR A 313 -5.00 24.59 -3.57
N ILE A 314 -4.25 23.48 -3.54
CA ILE A 314 -3.80 22.81 -2.30
C ILE A 314 -2.89 23.77 -1.52
N LYS A 315 -1.90 24.35 -2.20
CA LYS A 315 -1.00 25.34 -1.61
C LYS A 315 -1.77 26.53 -1.04
N GLY A 316 -2.67 27.14 -1.80
CA GLY A 316 -3.49 28.28 -1.36
C GLY A 316 -4.43 27.94 -0.20
N ALA A 317 -4.88 26.68 -0.08
CA ALA A 317 -5.64 26.23 1.09
C ALA A 317 -4.75 26.16 2.35
N LEU A 318 -3.53 25.62 2.22
CA LEU A 318 -2.57 25.52 3.32
C LEU A 318 -2.06 26.91 3.76
N GLU A 319 -1.85 27.84 2.83
CA GLU A 319 -1.41 29.22 3.11
C GLU A 319 -2.44 30.04 3.89
N ARG A 320 -3.71 29.73 3.76
CA ARG A 320 -4.80 30.42 4.50
C ARG A 320 -4.94 29.98 5.94
N TYR A 321 -4.31 28.89 6.31
CA TYR A 321 -4.35 28.44 7.70
C TYR A 321 -3.51 29.33 8.59
N ASP A 322 -4.14 29.97 9.59
CA ASP A 322 -3.52 30.89 10.54
C ASP A 322 -3.54 30.38 12.00
N GLY A 323 -3.86 29.10 12.20
CA GLY A 323 -3.93 28.47 13.51
C GLY A 323 -2.58 28.21 14.17
N GLN A 324 -2.62 27.59 15.34
CA GLN A 324 -1.46 27.29 16.19
C GLN A 324 -0.31 26.57 15.45
N PHE A 325 -0.62 25.74 14.47
CA PHE A 325 0.35 24.89 13.76
C PHE A 325 0.76 25.44 12.39
N ALA A 326 0.53 26.74 12.14
CA ALA A 326 0.86 27.35 10.85
C ALA A 326 2.35 27.24 10.48
N SER A 327 3.26 27.38 11.46
CA SER A 327 4.70 27.21 11.25
C SER A 327 5.06 25.78 10.85
N LEU A 328 4.44 24.78 11.45
CA LEU A 328 4.65 23.38 11.14
C LEU A 328 4.13 23.04 9.74
N ILE A 329 2.93 23.51 9.37
CA ILE A 329 2.38 23.35 8.03
C ILE A 329 3.27 24.02 6.99
N LYS A 330 3.81 25.18 7.29
CA LYS A 330 4.75 25.87 6.39
C LYS A 330 6.00 25.03 6.16
N GLU A 331 6.67 24.60 7.21
CA GLU A 331 7.90 23.81 7.13
C GLU A 331 7.68 22.47 6.44
N ARG A 332 6.63 21.74 6.81
CA ARG A 332 6.38 20.37 6.32
C ARG A 332 5.86 20.33 4.90
N TYR A 333 5.06 21.32 4.49
CA TYR A 333 4.37 21.29 3.19
C TYR A 333 4.69 22.51 2.30
N LEU A 334 4.52 23.73 2.79
CA LEU A 334 4.55 24.91 1.93
C LEU A 334 5.95 25.19 1.36
N ASP A 335 7.00 25.04 2.17
CA ASP A 335 8.37 25.28 1.71
C ASP A 335 8.78 24.25 0.63
N HIS A 336 8.38 23.00 0.79
CA HIS A 336 8.60 21.96 -0.22
C HIS A 336 7.74 22.15 -1.46
N LEU A 337 6.45 22.49 -1.32
CA LEU A 337 5.57 22.78 -2.45
C LEU A 337 6.06 24.00 -3.22
N ASN A 338 6.54 25.04 -2.55
CA ASN A 338 7.13 26.21 -3.19
C ASN A 338 8.34 25.84 -4.05
N TYR A 339 9.22 24.99 -3.52
CA TYR A 339 10.38 24.50 -4.27
C TYR A 339 9.98 23.71 -5.52
N TRP A 340 9.03 22.76 -5.38
CA TRP A 340 8.65 21.91 -6.52
C TRP A 340 7.74 22.60 -7.54
N THR A 341 7.02 23.65 -7.15
CA THR A 341 6.09 24.38 -8.04
C THR A 341 6.68 25.65 -8.65
N ASP A 342 7.97 25.89 -8.50
CA ASP A 342 8.62 27.05 -9.08
C ASP A 342 8.75 26.96 -10.64
N ASP A 343 9.21 28.05 -11.25
CA ASP A 343 9.36 28.16 -12.71
C ASP A 343 10.42 27.20 -13.29
N ASN A 344 11.31 26.68 -12.46
CA ASN A 344 12.37 25.77 -12.90
C ASN A 344 11.97 24.29 -12.89
N HIS A 345 10.92 23.95 -12.17
CA HIS A 345 10.46 22.57 -11.98
C HIS A 345 9.10 22.34 -12.67
N LEU A 346 8.03 22.33 -11.91
CA LEU A 346 6.71 21.93 -12.39
C LEU A 346 6.15 22.85 -13.49
N ASN A 347 6.40 24.15 -13.41
CA ASN A 347 5.88 25.09 -14.42
C ASN A 347 6.46 24.83 -15.82
N LYS A 348 7.71 24.34 -15.92
CA LYS A 348 8.26 23.88 -17.21
C LYS A 348 7.53 22.64 -17.75
N PHE A 349 7.14 21.72 -16.88
CA PHE A 349 6.34 20.57 -17.30
C PHE A 349 4.95 21.00 -17.77
N ILE A 350 4.29 21.90 -17.05
CA ILE A 350 2.99 22.46 -17.44
C ILE A 350 3.10 23.13 -18.82
N GLY A 351 4.11 24.00 -19.03
CA GLY A 351 4.37 24.64 -20.31
C GLY A 351 4.66 23.63 -21.43
N LEU A 352 5.40 22.56 -21.17
CA LEU A 352 5.61 21.48 -22.14
C LEU A 352 4.29 20.88 -22.59
N VAL A 353 3.39 20.56 -21.66
CA VAL A 353 2.10 19.92 -21.98
C VAL A 353 1.20 20.88 -22.76
N GLU A 354 1.07 22.13 -22.30
CA GLU A 354 0.21 23.14 -22.93
C GLU A 354 0.66 23.51 -24.35
N THR A 355 1.96 23.45 -24.63
CA THR A 355 2.50 23.74 -25.97
C THR A 355 2.46 22.51 -26.88
N SER A 356 2.63 21.30 -26.35
CA SER A 356 2.80 20.10 -27.18
C SER A 356 1.53 19.30 -27.40
N ILE A 357 0.58 19.30 -26.46
CA ILE A 357 -0.63 18.47 -26.52
C ILE A 357 -1.85 19.30 -26.92
N ASP A 358 -2.70 18.74 -27.78
CA ASP A 358 -3.97 19.35 -28.13
C ASP A 358 -4.99 19.10 -26.99
N LEU A 359 -5.10 20.10 -26.10
CA LEU A 359 -5.96 20.01 -24.91
C LEU A 359 -7.46 20.10 -25.27
N ASP A 360 -7.82 20.66 -26.39
CA ASP A 360 -9.22 20.80 -26.83
C ASP A 360 -9.81 19.44 -27.24
N GLN A 361 -8.98 18.52 -27.71
CA GLN A 361 -9.41 17.17 -28.07
C GLN A 361 -9.60 16.22 -26.87
N LEU A 362 -9.15 16.61 -25.69
CA LEU A 362 -9.30 15.78 -24.47
C LEU A 362 -10.77 15.53 -24.10
N GLU A 363 -11.65 16.50 -24.38
CA GLU A 363 -13.10 16.34 -24.13
C GLU A 363 -13.71 15.24 -25.01
N ASN A 364 -13.12 14.99 -26.18
CA ASN A 364 -13.51 13.93 -27.10
C ASN A 364 -12.85 12.57 -26.76
N GLY A 365 -11.98 12.53 -25.74
CA GLY A 365 -11.21 11.33 -25.36
C GLY A 365 -10.04 11.03 -26.29
N GLU A 366 -9.65 11.99 -27.15
CA GLU A 366 -8.52 11.85 -28.06
C GLU A 366 -7.26 12.51 -27.48
N TYR A 367 -6.14 11.79 -27.53
CA TYR A 367 -4.85 12.24 -27.00
C TYR A 367 -3.86 12.32 -28.15
N MET A 368 -3.55 13.55 -28.58
CA MET A 368 -2.64 13.79 -29.70
C MET A 368 -1.75 15.01 -29.47
N ILE A 369 -0.63 15.05 -30.19
CA ILE A 369 0.22 16.22 -30.25
C ILE A 369 -0.50 17.30 -31.07
N SER A 370 -0.46 18.54 -30.58
CA SER A 370 -1.01 19.71 -31.29
C SER A 370 -0.30 19.92 -32.64
N ALA A 371 -1.06 20.11 -33.70
CA ALA A 371 -0.48 20.38 -35.01
C ALA A 371 0.39 21.65 -35.05
N ALA A 372 0.13 22.60 -34.17
CA ALA A 372 0.91 23.82 -34.04
C ALA A 372 2.30 23.60 -33.39
N TYR A 373 2.52 22.48 -32.72
CA TYR A 373 3.77 22.17 -32.01
C TYR A 373 4.95 21.91 -32.95
N ASP A 374 4.69 21.33 -34.14
CA ASP A 374 5.73 20.97 -35.10
C ASP A 374 5.33 21.41 -36.51
N SER A 375 6.26 22.05 -37.21
CA SER A 375 6.01 22.62 -38.56
C SER A 375 5.68 21.54 -39.60
N ASN A 376 6.31 20.37 -39.52
CA ASN A 376 6.05 19.24 -40.40
C ASN A 376 4.65 18.66 -40.16
N LEU A 377 4.29 18.49 -38.86
CA LEU A 377 2.96 18.01 -38.49
C LEU A 377 1.86 18.97 -38.94
N SER A 378 2.10 20.28 -38.83
CA SER A 378 1.19 21.34 -39.33
C SER A 378 1.04 21.26 -40.85
N SER A 379 2.15 21.10 -41.58
CA SER A 379 2.12 20.95 -43.03
C SER A 379 1.31 19.73 -43.48
N LEU A 380 1.55 18.59 -42.85
CA LEU A 380 0.82 17.33 -43.12
C LEU A 380 -0.68 17.47 -42.84
N LYS A 381 -1.05 18.15 -41.74
CA LYS A 381 -2.45 18.42 -41.42
C LYS A 381 -3.13 19.29 -42.45
N ASN A 382 -2.48 20.37 -42.84
CA ASN A 382 -3.00 21.28 -43.89
C ASN A 382 -3.16 20.57 -45.24
N GLU A 383 -2.22 19.69 -45.60
CA GLU A 383 -2.28 18.89 -46.81
C GLU A 383 -3.41 17.84 -46.74
N GLN A 384 -3.60 17.21 -45.60
CA GLN A 384 -4.70 16.29 -45.34
C GLN A 384 -6.06 17.01 -45.50
N GLU A 385 -6.23 18.16 -44.88
CA GLU A 385 -7.46 18.97 -44.99
C GLU A 385 -7.72 19.44 -46.42
N SER A 386 -6.67 19.84 -47.15
CA SER A 386 -6.76 20.23 -48.58
C SER A 386 -7.24 19.06 -49.44
N LEU A 387 -6.67 17.85 -49.23
CA LEU A 387 -7.09 16.64 -49.94
C LEU A 387 -8.53 16.24 -49.60
N GLU A 388 -8.93 16.38 -48.34
CA GLU A 388 -10.31 16.12 -47.93
C GLU A 388 -11.31 17.06 -48.56
N GLN A 389 -10.98 18.37 -48.65
CA GLN A 389 -11.78 19.35 -49.39
C GLN A 389 -11.87 19.00 -50.87
N GLN A 390 -10.78 18.58 -51.49
CA GLN A 390 -10.77 18.15 -52.91
C GLN A 390 -11.65 16.89 -53.12
N ILE A 391 -11.60 15.93 -52.19
CA ILE A 391 -12.46 14.72 -52.22
C ILE A 391 -13.95 15.11 -52.08
N HIS A 392 -14.26 16.00 -51.17
CA HIS A 392 -15.63 16.52 -51.01
C HIS A 392 -16.11 17.31 -52.22
N THR A 393 -15.23 18.10 -52.85
CA THR A 393 -15.55 18.84 -54.06
C THR A 393 -15.82 17.84 -55.19
N LEU A 394 -14.99 16.83 -55.35
CA LEU A 394 -15.20 15.76 -56.33
C LEU A 394 -16.50 14.94 -56.08
N HIS A 395 -16.85 14.71 -54.80
CA HIS A 395 -18.11 14.09 -54.43
C HIS A 395 -19.32 14.91 -54.89
N LYS A 396 -19.29 16.25 -54.67
CA LYS A 396 -20.34 17.15 -55.19
C LYS A 396 -20.42 17.17 -56.72
N GLN A 397 -19.28 17.23 -57.39
CA GLN A 397 -19.22 17.15 -58.85
C GLN A 397 -19.78 15.83 -59.37
N THR A 398 -19.38 14.72 -58.78
CA THR A 398 -19.86 13.38 -59.18
C THR A 398 -21.37 13.24 -58.94
N ALA A 399 -21.93 13.82 -57.91
CA ALA A 399 -23.38 13.82 -57.65
C ALA A 399 -24.13 14.56 -58.79
N ASN A 400 -23.58 15.73 -59.22
CA ASN A 400 -24.14 16.48 -60.37
C ASN A 400 -24.00 15.73 -61.68
N ASP A 401 -22.84 15.11 -61.96
CA ASP A 401 -22.59 14.34 -63.18
C ASP A 401 -23.53 13.14 -63.28
N LEU A 402 -23.91 12.55 -62.16
CA LEU A 402 -24.85 11.45 -62.10
C LEU A 402 -26.33 11.88 -62.02
N ASP A 403 -26.62 13.18 -62.03
CA ASP A 403 -27.97 13.73 -61.81
C ASP A 403 -28.64 13.22 -60.53
N LEU A 404 -27.85 13.07 -59.47
CA LEU A 404 -28.29 12.63 -58.17
C LEU A 404 -28.22 13.76 -57.13
N ALA A 405 -29.20 13.79 -56.22
CA ALA A 405 -29.07 14.64 -55.06
C ALA A 405 -27.90 14.14 -54.17
N ILE A 406 -27.16 15.06 -53.54
CA ILE A 406 -25.93 14.78 -52.84
C ILE A 406 -26.12 13.78 -51.66
N ASP A 407 -27.31 13.79 -51.04
CA ASP A 407 -27.73 12.88 -49.98
C ASP A 407 -27.91 11.42 -50.42
N LYS A 408 -28.08 11.22 -51.76
CA LYS A 408 -28.24 9.89 -52.35
C LYS A 408 -26.92 9.25 -52.79
N LEU A 409 -25.89 10.04 -53.01
CA LEU A 409 -24.54 9.61 -53.27
C LEU A 409 -23.74 9.69 -51.98
N LYS A 410 -23.45 8.56 -51.32
CA LYS A 410 -22.64 8.51 -50.13
C LYS A 410 -21.16 8.39 -50.45
N LEU A 411 -20.33 9.10 -49.71
CA LEU A 411 -18.88 8.96 -49.73
C LEU A 411 -18.51 8.07 -48.52
N ASP A 412 -18.11 6.83 -48.77
CA ASP A 412 -17.70 5.87 -47.75
C ASP A 412 -16.16 5.78 -47.69
N LYS A 413 -15.62 5.55 -46.52
CA LYS A 413 -14.21 5.30 -46.26
C LYS A 413 -14.06 3.89 -45.67
N GLY A 414 -13.33 3.04 -46.32
CA GLY A 414 -13.14 1.65 -45.87
C GLY A 414 -11.69 1.20 -45.93
N PRO A 415 -11.30 0.19 -45.14
CA PRO A 415 -9.92 -0.30 -45.06
C PRO A 415 -9.42 -0.93 -46.34
N GLN A 416 -10.32 -1.49 -47.15
CA GLN A 416 -9.96 -2.26 -48.34
C GLN A 416 -9.83 -1.39 -49.62
N PHE A 417 -10.67 -0.36 -49.77
CA PHE A 417 -10.76 0.44 -51.01
C PHE A 417 -10.52 1.92 -50.82
N GLY A 418 -10.20 2.39 -49.58
CA GLY A 418 -10.05 3.77 -49.28
C GLY A 418 -11.37 4.56 -49.42
N HIS A 419 -11.34 5.70 -50.09
CA HIS A 419 -12.52 6.51 -50.35
C HIS A 419 -13.25 5.95 -51.57
N VAL A 420 -14.56 5.70 -51.41
CA VAL A 420 -15.43 5.16 -52.47
C VAL A 420 -16.79 5.83 -52.48
N PHE A 421 -17.37 5.95 -53.61
CA PHE A 421 -18.77 6.34 -53.73
C PHE A 421 -19.69 5.14 -53.53
N ARG A 422 -20.81 5.38 -52.87
CA ARG A 422 -21.85 4.34 -52.67
C ARG A 422 -23.21 4.92 -52.97
N ILE A 423 -23.99 4.15 -53.78
CA ILE A 423 -25.41 4.42 -54.02
C ILE A 423 -26.24 3.23 -53.59
N THR A 424 -27.50 3.49 -53.25
CA THR A 424 -28.46 2.45 -52.94
C THR A 424 -28.93 1.72 -54.20
N LYS A 425 -29.36 0.46 -54.05
CA LYS A 425 -29.95 -0.32 -55.17
C LYS A 425 -31.16 0.36 -55.84
N LYS A 426 -31.87 1.23 -55.13
CA LYS A 426 -32.99 1.99 -55.70
C LYS A 426 -32.58 3.05 -56.70
N GLU A 427 -31.40 3.62 -56.52
CA GLU A 427 -30.87 4.70 -57.41
C GLU A 427 -30.00 4.11 -58.56
N GLU A 428 -29.44 2.92 -58.39
CA GLU A 428 -28.57 2.26 -59.35
C GLU A 428 -29.17 2.18 -60.77
N PRO A 429 -30.44 1.76 -60.99
CA PRO A 429 -31.00 1.66 -62.35
C PRO A 429 -31.01 3.01 -63.08
N LYS A 430 -31.16 4.12 -62.39
CA LYS A 430 -31.20 5.49 -62.99
C LYS A 430 -29.85 5.90 -63.57
N VAL A 431 -28.76 5.46 -62.98
CA VAL A 431 -27.38 5.91 -63.29
C VAL A 431 -26.53 4.80 -63.91
N ARG A 432 -27.05 3.58 -64.09
CA ARG A 432 -26.32 2.41 -64.51
C ARG A 432 -25.55 2.57 -65.82
N LYS A 433 -26.11 3.30 -66.79
CA LYS A 433 -25.39 3.56 -68.05
C LYS A 433 -24.15 4.43 -67.84
N LYS A 434 -24.26 5.49 -67.01
CA LYS A 434 -23.15 6.39 -66.67
C LYS A 434 -22.09 5.69 -65.79
N LEU A 435 -22.57 4.82 -64.88
CA LEU A 435 -21.67 4.02 -64.01
C LEU A 435 -20.76 3.09 -64.83
N ASN A 436 -21.30 2.37 -65.81
CA ASN A 436 -20.53 1.40 -66.61
C ASN A 436 -19.56 2.08 -67.58
N THR A 437 -19.77 3.34 -67.95
CA THR A 437 -18.92 4.05 -68.91
C THR A 437 -17.84 4.92 -68.28
N GLN A 438 -18.09 5.50 -67.12
CA GLN A 438 -17.23 6.53 -66.51
C GLN A 438 -16.63 6.14 -65.16
N PHE A 439 -17.11 5.06 -64.52
CA PHE A 439 -16.71 4.66 -63.20
C PHE A 439 -16.28 3.17 -63.17
N ILE A 440 -15.50 2.85 -62.13
CA ILE A 440 -15.06 1.50 -61.83
C ILE A 440 -15.94 0.94 -60.70
N ILE A 441 -16.74 -0.05 -60.99
CA ILE A 441 -17.56 -0.73 -59.98
C ILE A 441 -16.64 -1.68 -59.16
N LEU A 442 -16.59 -1.46 -57.84
CA LEU A 442 -15.75 -2.24 -56.94
C LEU A 442 -16.53 -3.41 -56.31
N GLU A 443 -17.75 -3.14 -55.86
CA GLU A 443 -18.53 -4.15 -55.15
C GLU A 443 -20.03 -3.85 -55.28
N THR A 444 -20.82 -4.93 -55.47
CA THR A 444 -22.27 -4.84 -55.43
C THR A 444 -22.80 -5.73 -54.31
N ARG A 445 -23.41 -5.10 -53.29
CA ARG A 445 -24.04 -5.80 -52.15
C ARG A 445 -25.55 -5.56 -52.10
N LYS A 446 -26.21 -6.20 -51.11
CA LYS A 446 -27.67 -6.01 -50.91
C LYS A 446 -28.02 -4.55 -50.53
N ASP A 447 -27.12 -3.83 -49.92
CA ASP A 447 -27.26 -2.46 -49.44
C ASP A 447 -26.90 -1.38 -50.49
N GLY A 448 -26.25 -1.75 -51.59
CA GLY A 448 -25.91 -0.81 -52.65
C GLY A 448 -24.73 -1.22 -53.54
N VAL A 449 -24.33 -0.30 -54.40
CA VAL A 449 -23.19 -0.44 -55.27
C VAL A 449 -22.10 0.52 -54.86
N LYS A 450 -20.90 0.01 -54.65
CA LYS A 450 -19.69 0.81 -54.38
C LYS A 450 -18.89 0.95 -55.67
N PHE A 451 -18.51 2.14 -56.02
CA PHE A 451 -17.77 2.46 -57.23
C PHE A 451 -16.78 3.60 -56.97
N THR A 452 -15.85 3.76 -57.86
CA THR A 452 -14.83 4.79 -57.83
C THR A 452 -14.54 5.31 -59.22
N ASN A 453 -13.79 6.40 -59.34
CA ASN A 453 -13.19 6.86 -60.58
C ASN A 453 -11.67 7.07 -60.38
N THR A 454 -10.95 7.22 -61.48
CA THR A 454 -9.49 7.39 -61.43
C THR A 454 -9.03 8.57 -60.60
N LYS A 455 -9.82 9.65 -60.59
CA LYS A 455 -9.54 10.86 -59.80
C LYS A 455 -9.69 10.58 -58.27
N LEU A 456 -10.83 9.99 -57.89
CA LEU A 456 -11.07 9.64 -56.47
C LEU A 456 -10.05 8.66 -55.93
N LYS A 457 -9.71 7.61 -56.73
CA LYS A 457 -8.70 6.67 -56.37
C LYS A 457 -7.34 7.33 -56.09
N LYS A 458 -6.91 8.21 -57.02
CA LYS A 458 -5.66 8.95 -56.90
C LYS A 458 -5.63 9.86 -55.67
N LEU A 459 -6.72 10.62 -55.42
CA LEU A 459 -6.85 11.44 -54.19
C LEU A 459 -6.93 10.59 -52.93
N GLY A 460 -7.63 9.47 -52.97
CA GLY A 460 -7.73 8.54 -51.88
C GLY A 460 -6.39 7.89 -51.50
N ASP A 461 -5.58 7.49 -52.49
CA ASP A 461 -4.25 6.96 -52.27
C ASP A 461 -3.30 7.99 -51.68
N GLN A 462 -3.34 9.23 -52.19
CA GLN A 462 -2.59 10.38 -51.62
C GLN A 462 -3.02 10.67 -50.18
N TYR A 463 -4.32 10.72 -49.92
CA TYR A 463 -4.86 10.94 -48.58
C TYR A 463 -4.40 9.87 -47.60
N GLN A 464 -4.44 8.57 -48.00
CA GLN A 464 -3.96 7.51 -47.13
C GLN A 464 -2.47 7.63 -46.83
N LYS A 465 -1.65 7.97 -47.83
CA LYS A 465 -0.22 8.20 -47.64
C LYS A 465 0.04 9.31 -46.60
N ILE A 466 -0.62 10.46 -46.76
CA ILE A 466 -0.48 11.58 -45.82
C ILE A 466 -0.96 11.20 -44.42
N VAL A 467 -2.07 10.46 -44.29
CA VAL A 467 -2.56 9.98 -42.99
C VAL A 467 -1.54 9.04 -42.33
N GLU A 468 -0.84 8.21 -43.09
CA GLU A 468 0.19 7.32 -42.56
C GLU A 468 1.44 8.10 -42.14
N GLU A 469 1.88 9.05 -42.95
CA GLU A 469 2.98 9.98 -42.61
C GLU A 469 2.65 10.81 -41.37
N TYR A 470 1.42 11.33 -41.27
CA TYR A 470 0.94 12.06 -40.08
C TYR A 470 0.98 11.18 -38.82
N LYS A 471 0.51 9.94 -38.91
CA LYS A 471 0.56 8.99 -37.77
C LYS A 471 1.98 8.66 -37.34
N ASN A 472 2.91 8.50 -38.29
CA ASN A 472 4.30 8.21 -37.98
C ASN A 472 4.97 9.44 -37.32
N CYS A 473 4.73 10.63 -37.84
CA CYS A 473 5.20 11.88 -37.24
C CYS A 473 4.64 12.06 -35.81
N GLN A 474 3.35 11.78 -35.59
CA GLN A 474 2.73 11.80 -34.27
C GLN A 474 3.44 10.83 -33.32
N LYS A 475 3.75 9.59 -33.72
CA LYS A 475 4.45 8.62 -32.87
C LYS A 475 5.85 9.10 -32.46
N GLU A 476 6.59 9.66 -33.37
CA GLU A 476 7.94 10.20 -33.09
C GLU A 476 7.88 11.38 -32.12
N LEU A 477 6.94 12.30 -32.31
CA LEU A 477 6.72 13.43 -31.43
C LEU A 477 6.25 12.98 -30.04
N VAL A 478 5.33 12.04 -29.95
CA VAL A 478 4.91 11.44 -28.69
C VAL A 478 6.11 10.85 -27.93
N ALA A 479 6.98 10.09 -28.60
CA ALA A 479 8.16 9.53 -27.98
C ALA A 479 9.11 10.64 -27.43
N ARG A 480 9.31 11.73 -28.17
CA ARG A 480 10.12 12.88 -27.70
C ARG A 480 9.48 13.58 -26.51
N VAL A 481 8.18 13.84 -26.53
CA VAL A 481 7.46 14.48 -25.43
C VAL A 481 7.50 13.59 -24.17
N VAL A 482 7.30 12.27 -24.30
CA VAL A 482 7.43 11.33 -23.19
C VAL A 482 8.85 11.32 -22.61
N GLN A 483 9.86 11.33 -23.46
CA GLN A 483 11.27 11.38 -23.03
C GLN A 483 11.56 12.70 -22.29
N THR A 484 11.07 13.84 -22.78
CA THR A 484 11.23 15.12 -22.09
C THR A 484 10.46 15.13 -20.76
N ALA A 485 9.23 14.59 -20.74
CA ALA A 485 8.43 14.50 -19.52
C ALA A 485 9.10 13.61 -18.44
N SER A 486 9.84 12.57 -18.84
CA SER A 486 10.55 11.72 -17.89
C SER A 486 11.67 12.44 -17.12
N SER A 487 12.21 13.56 -17.62
CA SER A 487 13.18 14.37 -16.86
C SER A 487 12.59 15.07 -15.64
N PHE A 488 11.26 15.13 -15.52
CA PHE A 488 10.55 15.69 -14.36
C PHE A 488 10.17 14.63 -13.31
N SER A 489 10.63 13.39 -13.44
CA SER A 489 10.28 12.30 -12.52
C SER A 489 10.58 12.64 -11.06
N GLU A 490 11.73 13.23 -10.76
CA GLU A 490 12.13 13.63 -9.41
C GLU A 490 11.18 14.67 -8.79
N VAL A 491 10.72 15.63 -9.58
CA VAL A 491 9.73 16.64 -9.15
C VAL A 491 8.44 15.96 -8.73
N PHE A 492 7.95 15.01 -9.53
CA PHE A 492 6.73 14.28 -9.24
C PHE A 492 6.88 13.30 -8.08
N GLU A 493 8.04 12.67 -7.91
CA GLU A 493 8.34 11.83 -6.75
C GLU A 493 8.25 12.66 -5.46
N GLY A 494 8.88 13.83 -5.41
CA GLY A 494 8.81 14.74 -4.26
C GLY A 494 7.38 15.18 -3.95
N ILE A 495 6.62 15.57 -4.98
CA ILE A 495 5.20 15.94 -4.82
C ILE A 495 4.35 14.75 -4.33
N ALA A 496 4.57 13.55 -4.86
CA ALA A 496 3.81 12.36 -4.48
C ALA A 496 4.00 12.00 -3.00
N VAL A 497 5.21 12.13 -2.47
CA VAL A 497 5.50 11.92 -1.03
C VAL A 497 4.70 12.89 -0.18
N LEU A 498 4.73 14.20 -0.49
CA LEU A 498 4.00 15.21 0.26
C LEU A 498 2.48 15.00 0.22
N LEU A 499 1.94 14.74 -0.97
CA LEU A 499 0.50 14.53 -1.15
C LEU A 499 0.01 13.24 -0.48
N SER A 500 0.81 12.18 -0.48
CA SER A 500 0.46 10.92 0.19
C SER A 500 0.39 11.10 1.70
N GLU A 501 1.36 11.79 2.28
CA GLU A 501 1.38 12.09 3.72
C GLU A 501 0.19 12.97 4.12
N LEU A 502 -0.03 14.05 3.36
CA LEU A 502 -1.17 14.95 3.58
C LEU A 502 -2.51 14.19 3.52
N ASP A 503 -2.67 13.29 2.57
CA ASP A 503 -3.88 12.49 2.41
C ASP A 503 -4.12 11.53 3.59
N VAL A 504 -3.08 10.90 4.11
CA VAL A 504 -3.18 10.02 5.28
C VAL A 504 -3.54 10.81 6.54
N LEU A 505 -2.88 11.95 6.79
CA LEU A 505 -3.18 12.77 7.97
C LEU A 505 -4.59 13.37 7.91
N LEU A 506 -5.04 13.78 6.72
CA LEU A 506 -6.43 14.18 6.49
C LEU A 506 -7.42 13.03 6.68
N SER A 507 -7.03 11.80 6.36
CA SER A 507 -7.83 10.61 6.62
C SER A 507 -8.02 10.37 8.12
N PHE A 508 -6.97 10.55 8.93
CA PHE A 508 -7.04 10.48 10.39
C PHE A 508 -7.91 11.58 10.97
N ALA A 509 -7.76 12.80 10.49
CA ALA A 509 -8.58 13.94 10.91
C ALA A 509 -10.06 13.76 10.55
N ASP A 510 -10.35 13.23 9.35
CA ASP A 510 -11.70 12.95 8.91
C ASP A 510 -12.36 11.84 9.74
N LEU A 511 -11.60 10.79 10.10
CA LEU A 511 -12.07 9.76 11.02
C LEU A 511 -12.42 10.37 12.38
N ALA A 512 -11.49 11.11 12.97
CA ALA A 512 -11.67 11.70 14.30
C ALA A 512 -12.84 12.69 14.38
N ALA A 513 -13.04 13.51 13.33
CA ALA A 513 -14.07 14.53 13.30
C ALA A 513 -15.47 14.01 12.97
N ASN A 514 -15.58 12.90 12.22
CA ASN A 514 -16.86 12.37 11.73
C ASN A 514 -17.33 11.10 12.47
N CYS A 515 -16.65 10.70 13.56
CA CYS A 515 -17.14 9.61 14.40
C CYS A 515 -18.31 10.08 15.29
N PRO A 516 -19.30 9.22 15.56
CA PRO A 516 -20.42 9.54 16.44
C PRO A 516 -19.99 9.99 17.84
N THR A 517 -18.93 9.35 18.37
CA THR A 517 -18.29 9.74 19.63
C THR A 517 -16.89 10.29 19.28
N PRO A 518 -16.53 11.51 19.70
CA PRO A 518 -15.27 12.13 19.34
C PRO A 518 -14.06 11.28 19.73
N TYR A 519 -13.05 11.28 18.87
CA TYR A 519 -11.73 10.75 19.19
C TYR A 519 -10.89 11.83 19.83
N THR A 520 -10.02 11.45 20.74
CA THR A 520 -9.19 12.38 21.53
C THR A 520 -7.74 12.28 21.09
N ARG A 521 -7.02 13.40 21.11
CA ARG A 521 -5.58 13.44 20.95
C ARG A 521 -4.91 12.72 22.12
N PRO A 522 -4.09 11.67 21.90
CA PRO A 522 -3.33 11.03 22.96
C PRO A 522 -2.15 11.92 23.38
N ASP A 523 -1.84 11.91 24.68
CA ASP A 523 -0.59 12.42 25.25
C ASP A 523 0.47 11.32 25.15
N ILE A 524 1.54 11.59 24.39
CA ILE A 524 2.60 10.61 24.10
C ILE A 524 3.80 10.89 24.99
N THR A 525 4.18 9.89 25.77
CA THR A 525 5.32 9.98 26.68
C THR A 525 6.44 9.03 26.27
N PRO A 526 7.71 9.33 26.61
CA PRO A 526 8.82 8.45 26.34
C PRO A 526 8.65 7.05 26.97
N PRO A 527 9.29 6.01 26.40
CA PRO A 527 9.14 4.63 26.88
C PRO A 527 9.58 4.42 28.34
N ASP A 528 10.47 5.29 28.86
CA ASP A 528 10.97 5.19 30.25
C ASP A 528 9.93 5.56 31.31
N VAL A 529 8.88 6.32 30.97
CA VAL A 529 7.74 6.62 31.84
C VAL A 529 6.93 5.36 32.15
N GLY A 530 6.73 4.51 31.15
CA GLY A 530 6.19 3.16 31.29
C GLY A 530 4.68 3.04 31.45
N ASP A 531 3.96 4.12 31.75
CA ASP A 531 2.54 4.08 32.05
C ASP A 531 1.65 4.21 30.79
N ILE A 532 0.52 3.50 30.83
CA ILE A 532 -0.55 3.58 29.83
C ILE A 532 -1.85 3.83 30.57
N VAL A 533 -2.48 4.96 30.30
CA VAL A 533 -3.76 5.35 30.91
C VAL A 533 -4.75 5.70 29.81
N LEU A 534 -5.79 4.89 29.69
CA LEU A 534 -6.89 5.07 28.75
C LEU A 534 -8.19 5.19 29.56
N GLU A 535 -8.85 6.33 29.49
CA GLU A 535 -10.13 6.58 30.16
C GLU A 535 -11.25 6.61 29.12
N GLY A 536 -12.36 5.94 29.40
CA GLY A 536 -13.48 5.81 28.48
C GLY A 536 -13.10 5.19 27.14
N SER A 537 -12.16 4.24 27.15
CA SER A 537 -11.62 3.70 25.90
C SER A 537 -12.61 2.76 25.22
N ARG A 538 -12.61 2.79 23.89
CA ARG A 538 -13.51 2.03 23.01
C ARG A 538 -12.71 1.28 21.95
N HIS A 539 -13.29 0.23 21.40
CA HIS A 539 -12.70 -0.49 20.26
C HIS A 539 -13.18 0.11 18.95
N PRO A 540 -12.32 0.77 18.16
CA PRO A 540 -12.75 1.56 17.01
C PRO A 540 -13.51 0.74 15.96
N CYS A 541 -13.05 -0.46 15.63
CA CYS A 541 -13.70 -1.31 14.64
C CYS A 541 -15.01 -1.93 15.12
N VAL A 542 -15.16 -2.13 16.44
CA VAL A 542 -16.39 -2.70 17.02
C VAL A 542 -17.46 -1.63 17.19
N GLU A 543 -17.08 -0.44 17.68
CA GLU A 543 -18.05 0.69 17.80
C GLU A 543 -18.53 1.20 16.45
N ALA A 544 -17.75 1.01 15.39
CA ALA A 544 -18.14 1.39 14.02
C ALA A 544 -19.21 0.48 13.40
N GLN A 545 -19.65 -0.56 14.10
CA GLN A 545 -20.72 -1.45 13.60
C GLN A 545 -22.09 -0.91 14.03
N ASP A 546 -22.99 -0.71 13.08
CA ASP A 546 -24.32 -0.09 13.29
C ASP A 546 -25.19 -0.80 14.32
N TRP A 547 -24.94 -2.09 14.57
CA TRP A 547 -25.73 -2.91 15.50
C TRP A 547 -25.12 -3.00 16.91
N VAL A 548 -23.99 -2.35 17.16
CA VAL A 548 -23.27 -2.43 18.44
C VAL A 548 -23.43 -1.13 19.21
N ASN A 549 -23.98 -1.23 20.42
CA ASN A 549 -23.89 -0.16 21.41
C ASN A 549 -22.70 -0.45 22.32
N PHE A 550 -21.55 0.15 22.03
CA PHE A 550 -20.28 -0.13 22.69
C PHE A 550 -20.25 0.47 24.10
N ILE A 551 -19.82 -0.33 25.08
CA ILE A 551 -19.65 0.12 26.48
C ILE A 551 -18.17 0.50 26.69
N PRO A 552 -17.87 1.79 26.96
CA PRO A 552 -16.49 2.24 27.22
C PRO A 552 -15.91 1.64 28.49
N ASN A 553 -14.60 1.35 28.47
CA ASN A 553 -13.87 0.83 29.64
C ASN A 553 -12.56 1.57 29.84
N ASP A 554 -12.17 1.74 31.11
CA ASP A 554 -10.87 2.30 31.48
C ASP A 554 -9.81 1.20 31.50
N CYS A 555 -8.59 1.56 31.08
CA CYS A 555 -7.41 0.71 31.24
C CYS A 555 -6.27 1.56 31.81
N LYS A 556 -5.73 1.15 32.95
CA LYS A 556 -4.62 1.86 33.63
C LYS A 556 -3.50 0.86 33.94
N LEU A 557 -2.53 0.77 33.03
CA LEU A 557 -1.31 -0.01 33.19
C LEU A 557 -0.24 0.92 33.79
N VAL A 558 -0.13 0.93 35.11
CA VAL A 558 0.74 1.84 35.87
C VAL A 558 1.79 1.04 36.63
N ARG A 559 3.06 1.43 36.48
CA ARG A 559 4.18 0.79 37.18
C ARG A 559 3.97 0.76 38.70
N GLY A 560 4.24 -0.38 39.31
CA GLY A 560 4.09 -0.58 40.76
C GLY A 560 2.64 -0.67 41.26
N LYS A 561 1.62 -0.56 40.39
CA LYS A 561 0.21 -0.64 40.81
C LYS A 561 -0.61 -1.66 40.02
N SER A 562 -0.61 -1.58 38.71
CA SER A 562 -1.52 -2.33 37.84
C SER A 562 -0.96 -2.61 36.44
N TRP A 563 0.37 -2.71 36.31
CA TRP A 563 0.99 -2.93 35.03
C TRP A 563 0.80 -4.36 34.50
N PHE A 564 0.52 -5.33 35.37
CA PHE A 564 0.09 -6.67 35.02
C PHE A 564 -1.37 -6.88 35.46
N GLN A 565 -2.26 -7.07 34.50
CA GLN A 565 -3.69 -7.21 34.79
C GLN A 565 -4.18 -8.62 34.43
N ILE A 566 -4.73 -9.31 35.44
CA ILE A 566 -5.42 -10.59 35.27
C ILE A 566 -6.92 -10.29 35.13
N ILE A 567 -7.50 -10.64 33.99
CA ILE A 567 -8.88 -10.32 33.64
C ILE A 567 -9.68 -11.63 33.55
N THR A 568 -10.61 -11.81 34.49
CA THR A 568 -11.51 -12.96 34.54
C THR A 568 -12.92 -12.56 34.12
N GLY A 569 -13.79 -13.56 33.95
CA GLY A 569 -15.23 -13.33 33.66
C GLY A 569 -15.79 -14.35 32.68
N PRO A 570 -17.09 -14.29 32.45
CA PRO A 570 -17.79 -15.26 31.62
C PRO A 570 -17.35 -15.19 30.16
N ASN A 571 -17.52 -16.31 29.43
CA ASN A 571 -17.34 -16.32 28.00
C ASN A 571 -18.37 -15.39 27.34
N MET A 572 -17.97 -14.74 26.24
CA MET A 572 -18.74 -13.69 25.56
C MET A 572 -18.97 -12.43 26.41
N GLY A 573 -18.32 -12.28 27.56
CA GLY A 573 -18.41 -11.08 28.41
C GLY A 573 -17.63 -9.87 27.90
N GLY A 574 -16.81 -10.03 26.84
CA GLY A 574 -16.04 -8.93 26.23
C GLY A 574 -14.57 -8.86 26.66
N LYS A 575 -14.02 -9.90 27.34
CA LYS A 575 -12.59 -9.95 27.73
C LYS A 575 -11.65 -9.71 26.56
N SER A 576 -11.80 -10.54 25.51
CA SER A 576 -10.96 -10.47 24.30
C SER A 576 -11.09 -9.13 23.58
N THR A 577 -12.28 -8.56 23.53
CA THR A 577 -12.52 -7.21 22.94
C THR A 577 -11.80 -6.12 23.74
N PHE A 578 -11.85 -6.21 25.07
CA PHE A 578 -11.18 -5.24 25.96
C PHE A 578 -9.66 -5.25 25.79
N ILE A 579 -9.02 -6.40 25.81
CA ILE A 579 -7.55 -6.46 25.67
C ILE A 579 -7.10 -6.04 24.27
N ARG A 580 -7.86 -6.41 23.23
CA ARG A 580 -7.58 -5.98 21.84
C ARG A 580 -7.72 -4.48 21.66
N GLN A 581 -8.75 -3.85 22.25
CA GLN A 581 -8.95 -2.41 22.13
C GLN A 581 -7.76 -1.61 22.67
N VAL A 582 -7.12 -2.08 23.75
CA VAL A 582 -5.92 -1.43 24.31
C VAL A 582 -4.77 -1.47 23.28
N GLY A 583 -4.51 -2.65 22.70
CA GLY A 583 -3.48 -2.80 21.67
C GLY A 583 -3.76 -1.94 20.43
N VAL A 584 -5.01 -1.91 19.96
CA VAL A 584 -5.41 -1.08 18.81
C VAL A 584 -5.25 0.41 19.09
N ASN A 585 -5.62 0.88 20.29
CA ASN A 585 -5.47 2.28 20.68
C ASN A 585 -4.01 2.73 20.75
N ILE A 586 -3.12 1.86 21.25
CA ILE A 586 -1.68 2.12 21.26
C ILE A 586 -1.13 2.16 19.84
N LEU A 587 -1.54 1.23 18.98
CA LEU A 587 -1.15 1.22 17.58
C LEU A 587 -1.58 2.53 16.87
N MET A 588 -2.83 2.95 17.04
CA MET A 588 -3.36 4.21 16.48
C MET A 588 -2.56 5.43 16.98
N ALA A 589 -2.25 5.48 18.26
CA ALA A 589 -1.46 6.56 18.82
C ALA A 589 -0.04 6.63 18.22
N GLN A 590 0.63 5.48 18.08
CA GLN A 590 2.01 5.44 17.55
C GLN A 590 2.11 5.60 16.03
N VAL A 591 1.02 5.49 15.28
CA VAL A 591 1.00 5.94 13.88
C VAL A 591 0.71 7.44 13.73
N GLY A 592 0.36 8.12 14.81
CA GLY A 592 0.05 9.56 14.84
C GLY A 592 -1.43 9.89 14.61
N SER A 593 -2.35 9.00 15.00
CA SER A 593 -3.79 9.22 14.93
C SER A 593 -4.40 9.52 16.30
N PHE A 594 -5.52 10.22 16.32
CA PHE A 594 -6.37 10.32 17.49
C PHE A 594 -6.98 8.96 17.83
N VAL A 595 -7.31 8.75 19.09
CA VAL A 595 -7.78 7.48 19.64
C VAL A 595 -9.20 7.58 20.20
N PRO A 596 -10.00 6.50 20.15
CA PRO A 596 -11.37 6.45 20.65
C PRO A 596 -11.39 6.35 22.20
N CYS A 597 -10.98 7.39 22.87
CA CYS A 597 -10.95 7.52 24.32
C CYS A 597 -11.49 8.89 24.74
N ASP A 598 -11.90 9.02 26.01
CA ASP A 598 -12.21 10.34 26.59
C ASP A 598 -10.91 11.06 26.98
N LYS A 599 -9.92 10.29 27.46
CA LYS A 599 -8.54 10.74 27.72
C LYS A 599 -7.57 9.59 27.51
N ALA A 600 -6.42 9.90 26.94
CA ALA A 600 -5.35 8.91 26.72
C ALA A 600 -3.98 9.50 27.02
N SER A 601 -3.20 8.80 27.84
CA SER A 601 -1.76 9.04 28.03
C SER A 601 -1.04 7.72 27.78
N ILE A 602 -0.15 7.69 26.81
CA ILE A 602 0.45 6.47 26.29
C ILE A 602 1.96 6.64 26.23
N SER A 603 2.67 5.82 27.01
CA SER A 603 4.10 5.68 26.87
C SER A 603 4.42 4.78 25.65
N VAL A 604 5.35 5.22 24.80
CA VAL A 604 5.73 4.51 23.57
C VAL A 604 6.16 3.08 23.86
N ARG A 605 5.65 2.14 23.07
CA ARG A 605 5.95 0.71 23.16
C ARG A 605 6.86 0.31 22.00
N ASP A 606 7.87 -0.52 22.30
CA ASP A 606 8.81 -1.05 21.31
C ASP A 606 8.21 -2.20 20.50
N CYS A 607 7.29 -2.95 21.11
CA CYS A 607 6.63 -4.10 20.49
C CYS A 607 5.22 -4.31 21.07
N ILE A 608 4.32 -4.84 20.29
CA ILE A 608 3.06 -5.43 20.76
C ILE A 608 3.07 -6.92 20.45
N PHE A 609 3.07 -7.73 21.49
CA PHE A 609 2.82 -9.16 21.40
C PHE A 609 1.36 -9.43 21.72
N ALA A 610 0.65 -10.05 20.81
CA ALA A 610 -0.74 -10.37 21.02
C ALA A 610 -1.01 -11.84 20.67
N ARG A 611 -1.37 -12.60 21.69
CA ARG A 611 -1.86 -13.94 21.52
C ARG A 611 -3.33 -14.00 21.90
N VAL A 612 -4.16 -14.07 20.89
CA VAL A 612 -5.63 -14.06 21.05
C VAL A 612 -6.21 -15.23 20.25
N GLY A 613 -6.85 -16.17 20.94
CA GLY A 613 -7.50 -17.39 20.50
C GLY A 613 -7.23 -17.86 19.07
N ALA A 614 -6.67 -19.06 18.91
CA ALA A 614 -6.42 -19.65 17.60
C ALA A 614 -7.74 -19.80 16.82
N GLY A 615 -8.01 -18.86 15.92
CA GLY A 615 -8.98 -19.08 14.85
C GLY A 615 -8.50 -20.26 13.99
N ASP A 616 -9.42 -21.12 13.60
CA ASP A 616 -9.25 -22.39 12.89
C ASP A 616 -8.08 -22.46 11.88
N CYS A 617 -6.89 -22.81 12.36
CA CYS A 617 -5.77 -23.26 11.53
C CYS A 617 -5.73 -24.79 11.36
N GLN A 618 -6.86 -25.48 11.54
CA GLN A 618 -7.00 -26.93 11.37
C GLN A 618 -6.56 -27.44 9.99
N LEU A 619 -6.53 -26.58 8.99
CA LEU A 619 -6.09 -26.91 7.63
C LEU A 619 -4.56 -27.12 7.49
N ARG A 620 -3.76 -26.79 8.52
CA ARG A 620 -2.29 -26.90 8.44
C ARG A 620 -1.70 -28.10 9.21
N GLY A 621 -2.53 -28.93 9.83
CA GLY A 621 -2.08 -30.16 10.52
C GLY A 621 -1.28 -29.95 11.81
N VAL A 622 -1.16 -28.71 12.30
CA VAL A 622 -0.55 -28.38 13.59
C VAL A 622 -1.67 -28.31 14.63
N SER A 623 -1.47 -28.95 15.80
CA SER A 623 -2.47 -28.85 16.87
C SER A 623 -2.56 -27.39 17.35
N THR A 624 -3.77 -26.94 17.67
CA THR A 624 -4.01 -25.59 18.21
C THR A 624 -3.13 -25.31 19.44
N PHE A 625 -2.91 -26.31 20.30
CA PHE A 625 -2.04 -26.20 21.45
C PHE A 625 -0.56 -25.98 21.08
N MET A 626 -0.03 -26.64 20.04
CA MET A 626 1.36 -26.48 19.63
C MET A 626 1.58 -25.06 19.04
N GLN A 627 0.64 -24.55 18.25
CA GLN A 627 0.71 -23.16 17.77
C GLN A 627 0.66 -22.18 18.94
N GLU A 628 -0.19 -22.44 19.92
CA GLU A 628 -0.29 -21.68 21.16
C GLU A 628 1.05 -21.59 21.88
N MET A 629 1.75 -22.70 22.00
CA MET A 629 3.04 -22.76 22.65
C MET A 629 4.13 -22.04 21.87
N LEU A 630 4.14 -22.15 20.55
CA LEU A 630 5.12 -21.47 19.71
C LEU A 630 4.96 -19.93 19.77
N GLU A 631 3.73 -19.43 19.70
CA GLU A 631 3.45 -18.00 19.84
C GLU A 631 3.81 -17.48 21.24
N THR A 632 3.57 -18.27 22.29
CA THR A 632 3.94 -17.92 23.65
C THR A 632 5.46 -17.94 23.85
N ALA A 633 6.17 -18.90 23.28
CA ALA A 633 7.63 -18.95 23.32
C ALA A 633 8.28 -17.73 22.65
N SER A 634 7.67 -17.22 21.57
CA SER A 634 8.10 -15.97 20.93
C SER A 634 7.97 -14.77 21.88
N ILE A 635 6.88 -14.68 22.64
CA ILE A 635 6.69 -13.64 23.66
C ILE A 635 7.78 -13.73 24.74
N LEU A 636 7.99 -14.93 25.32
CA LEU A 636 8.94 -15.12 26.41
C LEU A 636 10.40 -14.80 26.03
N LYS A 637 10.75 -14.91 24.74
CA LYS A 637 12.10 -14.62 24.25
C LYS A 637 12.27 -13.23 23.72
N GLY A 638 11.26 -12.66 23.08
CA GLY A 638 11.36 -11.39 22.36
C GLY A 638 10.85 -10.17 23.13
N ALA A 639 10.02 -10.37 24.18
CA ALA A 639 9.45 -9.26 24.91
C ALA A 639 10.46 -8.59 25.83
N THR A 640 10.36 -7.27 25.94
CA THR A 640 11.12 -6.40 26.84
C THR A 640 10.22 -5.77 27.88
N ASP A 641 10.78 -5.05 28.84
CA ASP A 641 10.03 -4.26 29.81
C ASP A 641 9.24 -3.10 29.18
N LYS A 642 9.52 -2.77 27.93
CA LYS A 642 8.83 -1.74 27.11
C LYS A 642 7.77 -2.33 26.18
N SER A 643 7.69 -3.65 26.07
CA SER A 643 6.72 -4.34 25.20
C SER A 643 5.34 -4.42 25.84
N LEU A 644 4.28 -4.25 25.04
CA LEU A 644 2.93 -4.58 25.47
C LEU A 644 2.65 -6.05 25.20
N ILE A 645 2.22 -6.78 26.22
CA ILE A 645 1.89 -8.21 26.13
C ILE A 645 0.38 -8.39 26.29
N ILE A 646 -0.25 -9.04 25.32
CA ILE A 646 -1.69 -9.34 25.33
C ILE A 646 -1.86 -10.87 25.18
N ILE A 647 -2.40 -11.51 26.20
CA ILE A 647 -2.64 -12.97 26.21
C ILE A 647 -4.12 -13.22 26.51
N ASP A 648 -4.74 -14.05 25.68
CA ASP A 648 -6.15 -14.43 25.79
C ASP A 648 -6.30 -15.94 25.89
N GLU A 649 -6.91 -16.42 26.98
CA GLU A 649 -7.30 -17.80 27.24
C GLU A 649 -6.16 -18.83 27.02
N LEU A 650 -4.95 -18.55 27.52
CA LEU A 650 -3.81 -19.46 27.44
C LEU A 650 -4.06 -20.79 28.16
N GLY A 651 -3.64 -21.92 27.57
CA GLY A 651 -3.75 -23.25 28.13
C GLY A 651 -5.10 -23.94 27.90
N ARG A 652 -5.97 -23.37 27.03
CA ARG A 652 -7.28 -23.96 26.74
C ARG A 652 -7.20 -25.24 25.91
N GLY A 653 -6.11 -25.47 25.20
CA GLY A 653 -5.91 -26.60 24.29
C GLY A 653 -5.41 -27.90 24.99
N THR A 654 -5.26 -27.90 26.31
CA THR A 654 -4.76 -29.05 27.11
C THR A 654 -5.66 -29.34 28.31
N SER A 655 -5.24 -30.29 29.19
CA SER A 655 -5.99 -30.56 30.41
C SER A 655 -6.04 -29.33 31.33
N THR A 656 -7.11 -29.16 32.10
CA THR A 656 -7.30 -28.01 32.99
C THR A 656 -6.13 -27.80 33.95
N TYR A 657 -5.59 -28.89 34.52
CA TYR A 657 -4.47 -28.80 35.45
C TYR A 657 -3.16 -28.40 34.78
N ASP A 658 -2.83 -29.01 33.63
CA ASP A 658 -1.62 -28.67 32.89
C ASP A 658 -1.71 -27.24 32.32
N GLY A 659 -2.89 -26.86 31.78
CA GLY A 659 -3.15 -25.52 31.27
C GLY A 659 -3.02 -24.44 32.35
N PHE A 660 -3.53 -24.68 33.55
CA PHE A 660 -3.38 -23.79 34.68
C PHE A 660 -1.92 -23.65 35.12
N GLY A 661 -1.20 -24.80 35.34
CA GLY A 661 0.20 -24.75 35.71
C GLY A 661 1.08 -24.02 34.71
N LEU A 662 0.82 -24.22 33.42
CA LEU A 662 1.51 -23.51 32.35
C LEU A 662 1.22 -22.01 32.37
N ALA A 663 -0.05 -21.62 32.50
CA ALA A 663 -0.45 -20.23 32.58
C ALA A 663 0.17 -19.53 33.80
N TRP A 664 0.22 -20.19 34.94
CA TRP A 664 0.87 -19.71 36.16
C TRP A 664 2.35 -19.43 35.93
N ALA A 665 3.11 -20.41 35.43
CA ALA A 665 4.55 -20.29 35.20
C ALA A 665 4.89 -19.20 34.19
N ILE A 666 4.05 -19.02 33.18
CA ILE A 666 4.22 -17.94 32.17
C ILE A 666 3.94 -16.55 32.81
N CYS A 667 2.88 -16.42 33.60
CA CYS A 667 2.61 -15.20 34.37
C CYS A 667 3.77 -14.84 35.28
N GLU A 668 4.27 -15.82 36.06
CA GLU A 668 5.42 -15.63 36.95
C GLU A 668 6.67 -15.17 36.17
N HIS A 669 6.99 -15.83 35.06
CA HIS A 669 8.12 -15.42 34.23
C HIS A 669 7.97 -13.99 33.69
N ILE A 670 6.77 -13.60 33.23
CA ILE A 670 6.52 -12.24 32.76
C ILE A 670 6.71 -11.22 33.90
N VAL A 671 6.21 -11.55 35.09
CA VAL A 671 6.30 -10.66 36.27
C VAL A 671 7.74 -10.51 36.77
N GLU A 672 8.50 -11.61 36.83
CA GLU A 672 9.83 -11.62 37.43
C GLU A 672 10.95 -11.23 36.46
N VAL A 673 10.86 -11.69 35.21
CA VAL A 673 11.94 -11.58 34.24
C VAL A 673 11.67 -10.47 33.22
N ILE A 674 10.54 -10.52 32.51
CA ILE A 674 10.24 -9.58 31.43
C ILE A 674 9.83 -8.19 31.94
N LYS A 675 8.94 -8.15 32.91
CA LYS A 675 8.44 -6.92 33.56
C LYS A 675 7.75 -5.94 32.60
N GLY A 676 7.20 -6.45 31.48
CA GLY A 676 6.47 -5.66 30.48
C GLY A 676 4.99 -5.47 30.82
N PRO A 677 4.35 -4.33 30.49
CA PRO A 677 2.92 -4.14 30.70
C PRO A 677 2.11 -5.24 30.02
N THR A 678 1.24 -5.90 30.80
CA THR A 678 0.57 -7.13 30.40
C THR A 678 -0.93 -7.10 30.68
N LEU A 679 -1.71 -7.56 29.70
CA LEU A 679 -3.13 -7.84 29.80
C LEU A 679 -3.35 -9.34 29.61
N PHE A 680 -3.72 -10.04 30.67
CA PHE A 680 -3.90 -11.49 30.68
C PHE A 680 -5.37 -11.84 30.93
N ALA A 681 -6.09 -12.18 29.87
CA ALA A 681 -7.47 -12.66 30.00
C ALA A 681 -7.49 -14.18 30.16
N THR A 682 -8.23 -14.66 31.14
CA THR A 682 -8.25 -16.09 31.48
C THR A 682 -9.62 -16.52 32.03
N HIS A 683 -9.87 -17.81 31.93
CA HIS A 683 -10.97 -18.51 32.61
C HIS A 683 -10.51 -19.23 33.89
N PHE A 684 -9.20 -19.28 34.14
CA PHE A 684 -8.64 -19.83 35.37
C PHE A 684 -8.76 -18.81 36.49
N HIS A 685 -9.80 -18.91 37.33
CA HIS A 685 -10.03 -17.99 38.42
C HIS A 685 -8.93 -18.06 39.49
N GLU A 686 -8.32 -19.20 39.62
CA GLU A 686 -7.22 -19.48 40.58
C GLU A 686 -5.98 -18.64 40.30
N LEU A 687 -5.77 -18.17 39.05
CA LEU A 687 -4.67 -17.26 38.68
C LEU A 687 -4.74 -15.92 39.44
N THR A 688 -5.91 -15.51 39.92
CA THR A 688 -6.06 -14.29 40.72
C THR A 688 -5.29 -14.36 42.03
N ALA A 689 -4.95 -15.56 42.54
CA ALA A 689 -4.12 -15.74 43.71
C ALA A 689 -2.68 -15.21 43.53
N LEU A 690 -2.18 -15.16 42.30
CA LEU A 690 -0.86 -14.61 41.99
C LEU A 690 -0.69 -13.18 42.55
N ALA A 691 -1.71 -12.34 42.47
CA ALA A 691 -1.66 -10.98 43.02
C ALA A 691 -1.43 -10.98 44.54
N ASN A 692 -1.99 -11.94 45.27
CA ASN A 692 -1.83 -12.04 46.72
C ASN A 692 -0.43 -12.55 47.11
N GLU A 693 0.11 -13.52 46.38
CA GLU A 693 1.46 -14.05 46.64
C GLU A 693 2.55 -13.01 46.52
N TYR A 694 2.41 -12.09 45.56
CA TYR A 694 3.36 -10.99 45.37
C TYR A 694 3.09 -9.78 46.28
N MET A 695 1.92 -9.67 46.93
CA MET A 695 1.66 -8.70 47.96
C MET A 695 2.25 -9.06 49.34
N ASP A 696 2.27 -10.36 49.66
CA ASP A 696 2.71 -10.91 50.97
C ASP A 696 4.22 -11.17 51.04
N SER A 697 4.92 -11.19 49.90
CA SER A 697 6.36 -11.37 49.89
C SER A 697 7.06 -10.06 50.22
N ASP A 698 7.78 -10.01 51.35
CA ASP A 698 8.60 -8.93 51.87
C ASP A 698 9.81 -8.55 50.98
N HIS A 699 9.62 -8.56 49.67
CA HIS A 699 10.59 -8.11 48.69
C HIS A 699 10.54 -6.57 48.62
N SER A 700 11.26 -5.97 49.52
CA SER A 700 11.35 -4.54 49.87
C SER A 700 11.75 -3.57 48.74
N ASN A 701 11.71 -3.97 47.46
CA ASN A 701 12.05 -3.10 46.32
C ASN A 701 11.16 -3.18 45.07
N ASN A 702 10.13 -4.03 45.04
CA ASN A 702 9.19 -4.01 43.91
C ASN A 702 7.83 -4.53 44.37
N SER A 703 6.91 -3.62 44.71
CA SER A 703 5.48 -3.93 44.69
C SER A 703 5.18 -4.47 43.29
N ALA A 704 4.75 -5.73 43.17
CA ALA A 704 4.68 -6.42 41.91
C ALA A 704 3.69 -5.79 40.89
N GLY A 705 2.84 -4.89 41.34
CA GLY A 705 1.92 -4.15 40.46
C GLY A 705 0.95 -5.05 39.68
N ILE A 706 0.61 -6.22 40.23
CA ILE A 706 -0.38 -7.14 39.69
C ILE A 706 -1.76 -6.73 40.17
N ALA A 707 -2.71 -6.58 39.29
CA ALA A 707 -4.07 -6.21 39.61
C ALA A 707 -5.09 -7.19 38.96
N ASN A 708 -6.08 -7.58 39.77
CA ASN A 708 -7.16 -8.46 39.33
C ASN A 708 -8.37 -7.62 38.89
N TYR A 709 -8.87 -7.96 37.71
CA TYR A 709 -10.07 -7.38 37.11
C TYR A 709 -11.07 -8.47 36.72
N HIS A 710 -12.33 -8.09 36.63
CA HIS A 710 -13.37 -9.00 36.13
C HIS A 710 -14.33 -8.26 35.19
N VAL A 711 -14.89 -8.99 34.24
CA VAL A 711 -15.96 -8.51 33.41
C VAL A 711 -17.29 -8.75 34.12
N SER A 712 -18.03 -7.69 34.35
CA SER A 712 -19.28 -7.73 35.12
C SER A 712 -20.42 -8.34 34.32
N ALA A 713 -21.21 -9.17 34.98
CA ALA A 713 -22.46 -9.71 34.47
C ALA A 713 -23.54 -9.59 35.55
N HIS A 714 -24.79 -9.31 35.14
CA HIS A 714 -25.93 -9.27 36.05
C HIS A 714 -26.78 -10.53 35.89
N ILE A 715 -27.05 -11.19 37.00
CA ILE A 715 -27.96 -12.34 37.06
C ILE A 715 -29.29 -11.86 37.63
N ASP A 716 -30.32 -11.82 36.81
CA ASP A 716 -31.66 -11.60 37.28
C ASP A 716 -32.17 -12.86 38.02
N SER A 717 -32.22 -12.76 39.33
CA SER A 717 -32.61 -13.87 40.22
C SER A 717 -34.07 -14.32 40.00
N THR A 718 -34.94 -13.44 39.48
CA THR A 718 -36.34 -13.74 39.22
C THR A 718 -36.57 -14.54 37.95
N ASN A 719 -35.87 -14.14 36.87
CA ASN A 719 -36.04 -14.74 35.55
C ASN A 719 -34.88 -15.71 35.16
N ARG A 720 -33.91 -15.90 36.03
CA ARG A 720 -32.66 -16.68 35.77
C ARG A 720 -31.94 -16.27 34.48
N LYS A 721 -32.07 -15.00 34.09
CA LYS A 721 -31.47 -14.45 32.88
C LYS A 721 -30.11 -13.82 33.21
N LEU A 722 -29.08 -14.27 32.51
CA LEU A 722 -27.74 -13.67 32.55
C LEU A 722 -27.72 -12.51 31.54
N THR A 723 -27.37 -11.31 32.02
CA THR A 723 -27.15 -10.13 31.18
C THR A 723 -25.70 -9.70 31.29
N MET A 724 -24.98 -9.68 30.16
CA MET A 724 -23.61 -9.20 30.09
C MET A 724 -23.60 -7.67 30.16
N LEU A 725 -22.81 -7.13 31.08
CA LEU A 725 -22.70 -5.66 31.25
C LEU A 725 -21.52 -5.11 30.44
N TYR A 726 -20.60 -5.94 29.95
CA TYR A 726 -19.42 -5.55 29.19
C TYR A 726 -18.54 -4.50 29.89
N LYS A 727 -18.64 -4.41 31.23
CA LYS A 727 -17.87 -3.48 32.05
C LYS A 727 -16.78 -4.22 32.78
N VAL A 728 -15.54 -3.73 32.64
CA VAL A 728 -14.35 -4.23 33.34
C VAL A 728 -14.21 -3.45 34.66
N SER A 729 -14.13 -4.15 35.76
CA SER A 729 -14.06 -3.57 37.11
C SER A 729 -12.96 -4.25 37.93
N SER A 730 -12.29 -3.51 38.81
CA SER A 730 -11.35 -4.10 39.76
C SER A 730 -12.07 -4.89 40.83
N PHE A 731 -11.46 -5.97 41.35
CA PHE A 731 -12.03 -6.78 42.43
C PHE A 731 -12.37 -5.98 43.68
N LEU A 732 -11.63 -4.91 43.96
CA LEU A 732 -11.87 -4.04 45.10
C LEU A 732 -13.16 -3.18 45.00
N ALA A 733 -13.67 -2.97 43.77
CA ALA A 733 -14.87 -2.16 43.54
C ALA A 733 -16.18 -2.93 43.72
N SER A 734 -16.13 -4.28 43.74
CA SER A 734 -17.32 -5.14 43.78
C SER A 734 -17.82 -5.49 45.21
N TYR A 735 -17.12 -5.05 46.25
CA TYR A 735 -17.50 -5.23 47.65
C TYR A 735 -18.16 -3.97 48.27
N ARG A 736 -18.63 -3.01 47.47
CA ARG A 736 -19.42 -1.87 47.95
C ARG A 736 -20.86 -1.93 47.46
#